data_12c6bf9c26768e0666001643e5edddbf
#
_entry.id   12c6bf9c26768e0666001643e5edddbf
#
_cell.length_a   1.000
_cell.length_b   1.000
_cell.length_c   1.000
_cell.angle_alpha   90.00
_cell.angle_beta   90.00
_cell.angle_gamma   90.00
#
_symmetry.space_group_name_H-M   'P 1'
#
loop_
_entity.id
_entity.type
_entity.pdbx_description
1 polymer ?
#
loop_
_entity_poly.entity_id
_entity_poly.type
_entity_poly.pdbx_seq_one_letter_code
_entity_poly.pdbx_strand_id
1 'polypeptide(L)'
;MSTDKKIAPRTVAAVVVTTAFFAFQLYIALVKQFPPMLQSPLHLVFALTLVFIYFPADHNHRKKVRKAAESQGHAPDPTELNRYAWTNWLDLPAFAGIAYLLWYALTQNARLTDYVVSISPVYGIDYACMIVTVGLLLVAVYRTLGMTLAAFIAVFILYAWTSPHLPGILYTKPKSFLKFLNQFTAGMTMTESGVFGTPLYTSASTLFYFIVFGAFFSTIGGGQLLIDMGMNVSNKSAGGPAKAAVLSSGLMGMISGSAVANVATTGVMTIPMMKKIGYAPEEAGAVEAVASTGGQIMPPIMGVGAFIMAEMLGVNYMSVAASAIIPALAYYFAVFVLVDRLAARRASHLNANVDATIQIKRAILPRLYLLIPAILLVVWIIRGASLMRSGMVGIFACIACNVLNRFFNRDDYINLRGLAACCMDGARQAASIAIPTAACGIIINVVTGQTSLATNLSNLISALGTSNLFLALSIAMIGCMILGMALPTVAAYLVGAILFVPCIQPILLASGMSGPVARLCANMFVFYYGIMAQITPPVCVASYTAAGIAEANAMKTGMKGFTFAMVGFMVPFVFVYNPAILLQGSVAEIAISTLQLGAGTFFLAVVVAGYFKGELNVIERALLFVATLCLIAPEYVSSVVGAVLGVTVLAVNSLKRKRALTEGGTSE
;
A
#
# COMPACT_ATOMS: atom_id res chain seq x y z
N MET A 1 12.75 -38.95 23.32
CA MET A 1 11.37 -39.25 23.68
C MET A 1 10.42 -38.52 22.72
N SER A 2 9.81 -39.29 21.85
CA SER A 2 8.92 -38.84 20.78
C SER A 2 7.57 -38.45 21.42
N THR A 3 7.26 -37.19 21.43
CA THR A 3 5.90 -36.74 21.65
C THR A 3 5.24 -36.57 20.28
N ASP A 4 4.41 -37.53 19.91
CA ASP A 4 3.44 -37.43 18.82
C ASP A 4 2.56 -36.18 19.04
N LYS A 5 2.99 -35.03 18.49
CA LYS A 5 2.08 -33.89 18.36
C LYS A 5 1.08 -34.28 17.28
N LYS A 6 -0.10 -34.79 17.67
CA LYS A 6 -1.25 -34.92 16.78
C LYS A 6 -1.43 -33.61 16.03
N ILE A 7 -1.18 -33.62 14.72
CA ILE A 7 -1.35 -32.45 13.87
C ILE A 7 -2.81 -32.04 13.96
N ALA A 8 -3.08 -30.81 14.39
CA ALA A 8 -4.44 -30.33 14.57
C ALA A 8 -5.22 -30.45 13.22
N PRO A 9 -6.47 -30.94 13.22
CA PRO A 9 -7.24 -31.13 11.98
C PRO A 9 -7.29 -29.89 11.08
N ARG A 10 -7.30 -28.69 11.67
CA ARG A 10 -7.24 -27.42 10.95
C ARG A 10 -5.93 -27.22 10.17
N THR A 11 -4.80 -27.72 10.70
CA THR A 11 -3.51 -27.64 10.01
C THR A 11 -3.50 -28.53 8.77
N VAL A 12 -4.09 -29.74 8.88
CA VAL A 12 -4.23 -30.65 7.73
C VAL A 12 -5.13 -30.01 6.66
N ALA A 13 -6.26 -29.46 7.05
CA ALA A 13 -7.17 -28.76 6.15
C ALA A 13 -6.48 -27.57 5.45
N ALA A 14 -5.70 -26.77 6.20
CA ALA A 14 -4.94 -25.66 5.63
C ALA A 14 -3.91 -26.13 4.58
N VAL A 15 -3.20 -27.23 4.83
CA VAL A 15 -2.24 -27.81 3.88
C VAL A 15 -2.96 -28.26 2.61
N VAL A 16 -4.05 -29.00 2.73
CA VAL A 16 -4.82 -29.51 1.58
C VAL A 16 -5.36 -28.36 0.74
N VAL A 17 -6.00 -27.36 1.36
CA VAL A 17 -6.56 -26.20 0.65
C VAL A 17 -5.47 -25.37 0.01
N THR A 18 -4.34 -25.14 0.70
CA THR A 18 -3.19 -24.43 0.13
C THR A 18 -2.63 -25.16 -1.10
N THR A 19 -2.47 -26.48 -1.01
CA THR A 19 -1.97 -27.28 -2.14
C THR A 19 -2.92 -27.20 -3.33
N ALA A 20 -4.22 -27.32 -3.10
CA ALA A 20 -5.23 -27.16 -4.15
C ALA A 20 -5.23 -25.75 -4.76
N PHE A 21 -5.07 -24.73 -3.92
CA PHE A 21 -4.97 -23.34 -4.37
C PHE A 21 -3.74 -23.10 -5.25
N PHE A 22 -2.58 -23.60 -4.84
CA PHE A 22 -1.36 -23.54 -5.67
C PHE A 22 -1.51 -24.32 -6.97
N ALA A 23 -2.09 -25.52 -6.95
CA ALA A 23 -2.35 -26.30 -8.16
C ALA A 23 -3.27 -25.56 -9.13
N PHE A 24 -4.34 -24.92 -8.62
CA PHE A 24 -5.23 -24.06 -9.40
C PHE A 24 -4.49 -22.88 -10.02
N GLN A 25 -3.68 -22.19 -9.25
CA GLN A 25 -2.91 -21.05 -9.73
C GLN A 25 -1.82 -21.46 -10.74
N LEU A 26 -1.12 -22.57 -10.50
CA LEU A 26 -0.16 -23.13 -11.44
C LEU A 26 -0.82 -23.49 -12.77
N TYR A 27 -2.01 -24.10 -12.73
CA TYR A 27 -2.75 -24.43 -13.94
C TYR A 27 -3.09 -23.17 -14.75
N ILE A 28 -3.57 -22.10 -14.10
CA ILE A 28 -3.90 -20.82 -14.76
C ILE A 28 -2.65 -20.20 -15.39
N ALA A 29 -1.52 -20.25 -14.70
CA ALA A 29 -0.29 -19.62 -15.17
C ALA A 29 0.39 -20.34 -16.32
N LEU A 30 0.34 -21.68 -16.33
CA LEU A 30 1.13 -22.52 -17.24
C LEU A 30 0.31 -23.13 -18.38
N VAL A 31 -0.99 -23.36 -18.16
CA VAL A 31 -1.83 -24.09 -19.11
C VAL A 31 -2.85 -23.18 -19.79
N LYS A 32 -3.85 -22.70 -19.04
CA LYS A 32 -4.95 -21.90 -19.60
C LYS A 32 -5.64 -21.06 -18.53
N GLN A 33 -5.89 -19.79 -18.83
CA GLN A 33 -6.75 -18.92 -18.03
C GLN A 33 -8.22 -19.31 -18.21
N PHE A 34 -8.97 -19.19 -17.12
CA PHE A 34 -10.43 -19.36 -17.16
C PHE A 34 -11.11 -18.00 -17.45
N PRO A 35 -12.36 -18.01 -17.93
CA PRO A 35 -13.17 -16.79 -18.00
C PRO A 35 -13.24 -16.09 -16.64
N PRO A 36 -13.29 -14.75 -16.60
CA PRO A 36 -13.32 -14.00 -15.33
C PRO A 36 -14.43 -14.45 -14.37
N MET A 37 -15.62 -14.77 -14.91
CA MET A 37 -16.78 -15.25 -14.14
C MET A 37 -16.64 -16.67 -13.58
N LEU A 38 -15.56 -17.39 -13.89
CA LEU A 38 -15.17 -18.66 -13.27
C LEU A 38 -13.92 -18.48 -12.40
N GLN A 39 -12.91 -17.77 -12.90
CA GLN A 39 -11.63 -17.62 -12.22
C GLN A 39 -11.76 -16.84 -10.93
N SER A 40 -12.49 -15.70 -10.93
CA SER A 40 -12.68 -14.87 -9.75
C SER A 40 -13.45 -15.58 -8.62
N PRO A 41 -14.61 -16.21 -8.86
CA PRO A 41 -15.31 -16.96 -7.81
C PRO A 41 -14.49 -18.13 -7.25
N LEU A 42 -13.77 -18.89 -8.08
CA LEU A 42 -12.91 -19.97 -7.60
C LEU A 42 -11.78 -19.45 -6.71
N HIS A 43 -11.15 -18.36 -7.11
CA HIS A 43 -10.12 -17.70 -6.28
C HIS A 43 -10.70 -17.25 -4.94
N LEU A 44 -11.91 -16.67 -4.94
CA LEU A 44 -12.60 -16.26 -3.71
C LEU A 44 -12.94 -17.45 -2.81
N VAL A 45 -13.38 -18.57 -3.37
CA VAL A 45 -13.66 -19.81 -2.62
C VAL A 45 -12.42 -20.28 -1.87
N PHE A 46 -11.25 -20.34 -2.54
CA PHE A 46 -9.99 -20.68 -1.87
C PHE A 46 -9.62 -19.66 -0.79
N ALA A 47 -9.73 -18.36 -1.09
CA ALA A 47 -9.41 -17.30 -0.16
C ALA A 47 -10.32 -17.33 1.09
N LEU A 48 -11.63 -17.45 0.92
CA LEU A 48 -12.59 -17.58 2.02
C LEU A 48 -12.29 -18.82 2.85
N THR A 49 -12.06 -19.97 2.22
CA THR A 49 -11.75 -21.22 2.93
C THR A 49 -10.52 -21.05 3.81
N LEU A 50 -9.43 -20.49 3.28
CA LEU A 50 -8.21 -20.23 4.05
C LEU A 50 -8.47 -19.23 5.19
N VAL A 51 -9.22 -18.16 4.92
CA VAL A 51 -9.54 -17.17 5.95
C VAL A 51 -10.33 -17.79 7.09
N PHE A 52 -11.35 -18.60 6.83
CA PHE A 52 -12.12 -19.25 7.90
C PHE A 52 -11.32 -20.33 8.65
N ILE A 53 -10.31 -20.94 8.01
CA ILE A 53 -9.38 -21.86 8.68
C ILE A 53 -8.40 -21.12 9.60
N TYR A 54 -7.76 -20.02 9.09
CA TYR A 54 -6.74 -19.30 9.84
C TYR A 54 -7.30 -18.28 10.84
N PHE A 55 -8.50 -17.75 10.61
CA PHE A 55 -9.17 -16.75 11.43
C PHE A 55 -10.54 -17.28 11.90
N PRO A 56 -10.57 -18.27 12.83
CA PRO A 56 -11.81 -18.83 13.37
C PRO A 56 -12.66 -17.78 14.10
N ALA A 57 -13.90 -18.12 14.44
CA ALA A 57 -14.83 -17.17 15.05
C ALA A 57 -14.31 -16.53 16.34
N ASP A 58 -13.52 -17.26 17.14
CA ASP A 58 -12.90 -16.78 18.37
C ASP A 58 -11.54 -16.08 18.17
N HIS A 59 -11.07 -15.92 16.93
CA HIS A 59 -9.74 -15.38 16.61
C HIS A 59 -9.48 -14.01 17.25
N ASN A 60 -10.41 -13.08 17.10
CA ASN A 60 -10.26 -11.72 17.61
C ASN A 60 -10.20 -11.67 19.14
N HIS A 61 -10.92 -12.54 19.81
CA HIS A 61 -10.84 -12.69 21.27
C HIS A 61 -9.47 -13.24 21.68
N ARG A 62 -9.02 -14.33 21.08
CA ARG A 62 -7.68 -14.91 21.32
C ARG A 62 -6.55 -13.92 21.08
N LYS A 63 -6.66 -13.09 20.04
CA LYS A 63 -5.68 -12.05 19.75
C LYS A 63 -5.63 -10.99 20.86
N LYS A 64 -6.80 -10.57 21.38
CA LYS A 64 -6.87 -9.60 22.49
C LYS A 64 -6.26 -10.16 23.77
N VAL A 65 -6.61 -11.40 24.13
CA VAL A 65 -6.09 -12.07 25.34
C VAL A 65 -4.57 -12.24 25.26
N ARG A 66 -4.04 -12.69 24.11
CA ARG A 66 -2.58 -12.81 23.91
C ARG A 66 -1.88 -11.46 24.06
N LYS A 67 -2.39 -10.42 23.39
CA LYS A 67 -1.80 -9.09 23.48
C LYS A 67 -1.84 -8.50 24.90
N ALA A 68 -2.89 -8.75 25.65
CA ALA A 68 -2.99 -8.34 27.04
C ALA A 68 -1.99 -9.10 27.94
N ALA A 69 -1.83 -10.40 27.72
CA ALA A 69 -0.86 -11.21 28.45
C ALA A 69 0.60 -10.80 28.12
N GLU A 70 0.91 -10.56 26.84
CA GLU A 70 2.21 -10.05 26.40
C GLU A 70 2.57 -8.71 27.04
N SER A 71 1.59 -7.77 27.14
CA SER A 71 1.79 -6.47 27.77
C SER A 71 2.05 -6.56 29.28
N GLN A 72 1.64 -7.64 29.92
CA GLN A 72 1.83 -7.92 31.35
C GLN A 72 3.04 -8.85 31.61
N GLY A 73 3.73 -9.31 30.56
CA GLY A 73 4.87 -10.21 30.67
C GLY A 73 4.51 -11.64 31.11
N HIS A 74 3.25 -12.05 30.94
CA HIS A 74 2.73 -13.34 31.39
C HIS A 74 2.30 -14.22 30.21
N ALA A 75 2.32 -15.54 30.39
CA ALA A 75 1.69 -16.44 29.43
C ALA A 75 0.16 -16.26 29.46
N PRO A 76 -0.53 -16.29 28.29
CA PRO A 76 -1.98 -16.14 28.25
C PRO A 76 -2.68 -17.30 28.99
N ASP A 77 -3.66 -16.99 29.82
CA ASP A 77 -4.46 -17.98 30.53
C ASP A 77 -5.22 -18.87 29.51
N PRO A 78 -5.03 -20.21 29.56
CA PRO A 78 -5.72 -21.12 28.66
C PRO A 78 -7.24 -21.09 28.79
N THR A 79 -7.77 -20.83 29.99
CA THR A 79 -9.21 -20.73 30.23
C THR A 79 -9.80 -19.49 29.57
N GLU A 80 -9.17 -18.36 29.73
CA GLU A 80 -9.58 -17.10 29.08
C GLU A 80 -9.38 -17.16 27.55
N LEU A 81 -8.29 -17.78 27.11
CA LEU A 81 -7.99 -17.96 25.68
C LEU A 81 -9.08 -18.79 24.97
N ASN A 82 -9.65 -19.80 25.64
CA ASN A 82 -10.64 -20.71 25.09
C ASN A 82 -12.09 -20.36 25.45
N ARG A 83 -12.33 -19.27 26.16
CA ARG A 83 -13.67 -18.85 26.65
C ARG A 83 -14.74 -18.84 25.56
N TYR A 84 -14.40 -18.47 24.34
CA TYR A 84 -15.31 -18.42 23.21
C TYR A 84 -15.02 -19.49 22.15
N ALA A 85 -14.26 -20.54 22.46
CA ALA A 85 -13.96 -21.63 21.54
C ALA A 85 -15.20 -22.32 20.98
N TRP A 86 -16.32 -22.33 21.75
CA TRP A 86 -17.60 -22.85 21.32
C TRP A 86 -18.18 -22.11 20.11
N THR A 87 -17.84 -20.82 19.90
CA THR A 87 -18.33 -20.04 18.74
C THR A 87 -17.79 -20.55 17.41
N ASN A 88 -16.76 -21.42 17.43
CA ASN A 88 -16.17 -21.96 16.21
C ASN A 88 -17.13 -22.88 15.44
N TRP A 89 -18.23 -23.38 16.07
CA TRP A 89 -19.28 -24.08 15.32
C TRP A 89 -20.00 -23.18 14.31
N LEU A 90 -19.98 -21.84 14.52
CA LEU A 90 -20.51 -20.84 13.57
C LEU A 90 -19.74 -20.83 12.25
N ASP A 91 -18.58 -21.47 12.18
CA ASP A 91 -17.84 -21.64 10.92
C ASP A 91 -18.47 -22.70 10.01
N LEU A 92 -19.30 -23.63 10.54
CA LEU A 92 -19.97 -24.65 9.73
C LEU A 92 -20.92 -24.06 8.67
N PRO A 93 -21.85 -23.14 9.00
CA PRO A 93 -22.65 -22.46 7.99
C PRO A 93 -21.80 -21.70 6.96
N ALA A 94 -20.66 -21.13 7.38
CA ALA A 94 -19.76 -20.46 6.45
C ALA A 94 -19.14 -21.43 5.43
N PHE A 95 -18.68 -22.61 5.87
CA PHE A 95 -18.18 -23.63 4.95
C PHE A 95 -19.29 -24.19 4.03
N ALA A 96 -20.52 -24.32 4.52
CA ALA A 96 -21.66 -24.67 3.67
C ALA A 96 -21.94 -23.59 2.60
N GLY A 97 -21.87 -22.32 2.98
CA GLY A 97 -21.97 -21.19 2.04
C GLY A 97 -20.83 -21.19 1.00
N ILE A 98 -19.59 -21.47 1.42
CA ILE A 98 -18.45 -21.60 0.51
C ILE A 98 -18.64 -22.76 -0.47
N ALA A 99 -19.13 -23.90 -0.01
CA ALA A 99 -19.46 -25.03 -0.87
C ALA A 99 -20.57 -24.67 -1.90
N TYR A 100 -21.58 -23.91 -1.47
CA TYR A 100 -22.61 -23.39 -2.36
C TYR A 100 -22.00 -22.45 -3.41
N LEU A 101 -21.08 -21.55 -3.05
CA LEU A 101 -20.38 -20.67 -4.00
C LEU A 101 -19.56 -21.47 -5.01
N LEU A 102 -18.88 -22.52 -4.56
CA LEU A 102 -18.13 -23.42 -5.45
C LEU A 102 -19.08 -24.10 -6.45
N TRP A 103 -20.18 -24.66 -5.97
CA TRP A 103 -21.20 -25.26 -6.85
C TRP A 103 -21.75 -24.25 -7.85
N TYR A 104 -22.11 -23.05 -7.40
CA TYR A 104 -22.64 -21.97 -8.25
C TYR A 104 -21.62 -21.56 -9.32
N ALA A 105 -20.36 -21.35 -8.96
CA ALA A 105 -19.29 -21.00 -9.90
C ALA A 105 -19.09 -22.07 -10.97
N LEU A 106 -19.10 -23.35 -10.60
CA LEU A 106 -18.89 -24.45 -11.54
C LEU A 106 -20.08 -24.71 -12.48
N THR A 107 -21.31 -24.52 -12.00
CA THR A 107 -22.52 -24.86 -12.76
C THR A 107 -23.08 -23.68 -13.56
N GLN A 108 -22.89 -22.44 -13.10
CA GLN A 108 -23.53 -21.26 -13.69
C GLN A 108 -22.57 -20.41 -14.54
N ASN A 109 -21.26 -20.74 -14.59
CA ASN A 109 -20.27 -19.89 -15.28
C ASN A 109 -20.60 -19.62 -16.76
N ALA A 110 -21.09 -20.61 -17.49
CA ALA A 110 -21.45 -20.44 -18.90
C ALA A 110 -22.58 -19.40 -19.06
N ARG A 111 -23.64 -19.52 -18.24
CA ARG A 111 -24.75 -18.56 -18.23
C ARG A 111 -24.31 -17.16 -17.82
N LEU A 112 -23.40 -17.06 -16.83
CA LEU A 112 -22.91 -15.77 -16.34
C LEU A 112 -21.97 -15.08 -17.33
N THR A 113 -21.24 -15.83 -18.13
CA THR A 113 -20.37 -15.27 -19.18
C THR A 113 -21.19 -14.58 -20.27
N ASP A 114 -22.38 -15.12 -20.57
CA ASP A 114 -23.29 -14.57 -21.59
C ASP A 114 -24.37 -13.65 -21.00
N TYR A 115 -24.28 -13.32 -19.70
CA TYR A 115 -25.27 -12.52 -19.00
C TYR A 115 -25.28 -11.05 -19.46
N VAL A 116 -26.43 -10.58 -19.90
CA VAL A 116 -26.63 -9.16 -20.26
C VAL A 116 -27.52 -8.47 -19.24
N VAL A 117 -26.99 -7.41 -18.62
CA VAL A 117 -27.69 -6.62 -17.59
C VAL A 117 -29.03 -6.10 -18.13
N SER A 118 -30.09 -6.22 -17.34
CA SER A 118 -31.47 -5.78 -17.64
C SER A 118 -32.17 -6.53 -18.77
N ILE A 119 -31.54 -7.49 -19.43
CA ILE A 119 -32.13 -8.33 -20.46
C ILE A 119 -32.27 -9.77 -19.95
N SER A 120 -31.17 -10.35 -19.45
CA SER A 120 -31.16 -11.70 -18.93
C SER A 120 -31.91 -11.80 -17.58
N PRO A 121 -32.68 -12.88 -17.35
CA PRO A 121 -33.42 -13.05 -16.10
C PRO A 121 -32.50 -13.32 -14.91
N VAL A 122 -32.93 -12.89 -13.72
CA VAL A 122 -32.31 -13.20 -12.42
C VAL A 122 -33.15 -14.28 -11.75
N TYR A 123 -32.52 -15.38 -11.35
CA TYR A 123 -33.19 -16.54 -10.73
C TYR A 123 -33.04 -16.54 -9.22
N GLY A 124 -33.80 -17.37 -8.51
CA GLY A 124 -33.73 -17.54 -7.06
C GLY A 124 -32.33 -17.94 -6.55
N ILE A 125 -31.60 -18.75 -7.32
CA ILE A 125 -30.21 -19.14 -7.01
C ILE A 125 -29.24 -17.94 -7.05
N ASP A 126 -29.50 -16.94 -7.87
CA ASP A 126 -28.66 -15.75 -7.98
C ASP A 126 -28.80 -14.85 -6.74
N TYR A 127 -30.05 -14.69 -6.23
CA TYR A 127 -30.28 -13.99 -4.97
C TYR A 127 -29.62 -14.70 -3.80
N ALA A 128 -29.71 -16.03 -3.75
CA ALA A 128 -29.03 -16.82 -2.72
C ALA A 128 -27.51 -16.65 -2.81
N CYS A 129 -26.93 -16.69 -4.03
CA CYS A 129 -25.52 -16.46 -4.26
C CYS A 129 -25.09 -15.07 -3.77
N MET A 130 -25.85 -14.03 -4.07
CA MET A 130 -25.57 -12.65 -3.62
C MET A 130 -25.59 -12.57 -2.10
N ILE A 131 -26.63 -13.08 -1.43
CA ILE A 131 -26.76 -13.03 0.03
C ILE A 131 -25.63 -13.78 0.71
N VAL A 132 -25.32 -15.00 0.24
CA VAL A 132 -24.23 -15.82 0.79
C VAL A 132 -22.88 -15.14 0.57
N THR A 133 -22.61 -14.62 -0.63
CA THR A 133 -21.34 -13.96 -0.94
C THR A 133 -21.12 -12.71 -0.09
N VAL A 134 -22.12 -11.83 -0.02
CA VAL A 134 -22.03 -10.59 0.77
C VAL A 134 -21.90 -10.91 2.25
N GLY A 135 -22.67 -11.86 2.76
CA GLY A 135 -22.61 -12.29 4.16
C GLY A 135 -21.24 -12.88 4.53
N LEU A 136 -20.71 -13.80 3.72
CA LEU A 136 -19.38 -14.38 3.92
C LEU A 136 -18.27 -13.33 3.86
N LEU A 137 -18.34 -12.39 2.91
CA LEU A 137 -17.36 -11.31 2.78
C LEU A 137 -17.38 -10.37 3.97
N LEU A 138 -18.54 -9.96 4.47
CA LEU A 138 -18.64 -9.11 5.66
C LEU A 138 -18.00 -9.79 6.88
N VAL A 139 -18.28 -11.09 7.09
CA VAL A 139 -17.68 -11.87 8.18
C VAL A 139 -16.17 -12.03 7.97
N ALA A 140 -15.72 -12.36 6.76
CA ALA A 140 -14.30 -12.52 6.44
C ALA A 140 -13.52 -11.20 6.62
N VAL A 141 -14.07 -10.07 6.17
CA VAL A 141 -13.51 -8.73 6.37
C VAL A 141 -13.41 -8.40 7.86
N TYR A 142 -14.48 -8.66 8.63
CA TYR A 142 -14.45 -8.43 10.07
C TYR A 142 -13.35 -9.23 10.77
N ARG A 143 -13.14 -10.49 10.37
CA ARG A 143 -12.13 -11.36 10.98
C ARG A 143 -10.69 -11.00 10.60
N THR A 144 -10.47 -10.55 9.37
CA THR A 144 -9.12 -10.24 8.85
C THR A 144 -8.69 -8.81 9.13
N LEU A 145 -9.58 -7.83 8.89
CA LEU A 145 -9.28 -6.40 8.88
C LEU A 145 -9.99 -5.64 10.01
N GLY A 146 -10.95 -6.29 10.68
CA GLY A 146 -11.67 -5.71 11.80
C GLY A 146 -12.95 -4.99 11.42
N MET A 147 -13.55 -4.32 12.42
CA MET A 147 -14.89 -3.72 12.32
C MET A 147 -14.96 -2.52 11.37
N THR A 148 -13.85 -1.78 11.23
CA THR A 148 -13.86 -0.50 10.49
C THR A 148 -14.25 -0.69 9.02
N LEU A 149 -13.59 -1.62 8.32
CA LEU A 149 -13.91 -1.88 6.91
C LEU A 149 -15.26 -2.59 6.76
N ALA A 150 -15.61 -3.52 7.66
CA ALA A 150 -16.90 -4.20 7.63
C ALA A 150 -18.06 -3.19 7.81
N ALA A 151 -17.95 -2.26 8.77
CA ALA A 151 -18.92 -1.20 8.97
C ALA A 151 -18.99 -0.24 7.76
N PHE A 152 -17.84 0.08 7.18
CA PHE A 152 -17.78 0.93 5.98
C PHE A 152 -18.56 0.30 4.81
N ILE A 153 -18.36 -0.99 4.53
CA ILE A 153 -19.09 -1.73 3.50
C ILE A 153 -20.60 -1.76 3.82
N ALA A 154 -20.94 -2.05 5.09
CA ALA A 154 -22.34 -2.07 5.52
C ALA A 154 -23.04 -0.72 5.33
N VAL A 155 -22.33 0.39 5.58
CA VAL A 155 -22.85 1.75 5.31
C VAL A 155 -23.13 1.95 3.82
N PHE A 156 -22.26 1.47 2.92
CA PHE A 156 -22.53 1.57 1.48
C PHE A 156 -23.72 0.71 1.04
N ILE A 157 -23.87 -0.50 1.59
CA ILE A 157 -25.05 -1.34 1.33
C ILE A 157 -26.33 -0.63 1.80
N LEU A 158 -26.30 -0.05 3.01
CA LEU A 158 -27.41 0.74 3.55
C LEU A 158 -27.69 1.98 2.69
N TYR A 159 -26.64 2.68 2.26
CA TYR A 159 -26.74 3.82 1.37
C TYR A 159 -27.43 3.46 0.04
N ALA A 160 -27.09 2.31 -0.57
CA ALA A 160 -27.77 1.87 -1.80
C ALA A 160 -29.29 1.79 -1.63
N TRP A 161 -29.75 1.36 -0.46
CA TRP A 161 -31.17 1.25 -0.11
C TRP A 161 -31.81 2.60 0.21
N THR A 162 -31.12 3.45 0.96
CA THR A 162 -31.66 4.72 1.48
C THR A 162 -31.46 5.90 0.53
N SER A 163 -30.64 5.77 -0.50
CA SER A 163 -30.27 6.85 -1.43
C SER A 163 -31.45 7.61 -2.06
N PRO A 164 -32.64 7.01 -2.30
CA PRO A 164 -33.80 7.78 -2.82
C PRO A 164 -34.38 8.76 -1.80
N HIS A 165 -34.06 8.63 -0.52
CA HIS A 165 -34.58 9.49 0.56
C HIS A 165 -33.56 10.52 1.03
N LEU A 166 -32.35 10.53 0.47
CA LEU A 166 -31.27 11.43 0.87
C LEU A 166 -31.24 12.68 -0.03
N PRO A 167 -30.86 13.84 0.50
CA PRO A 167 -30.81 15.09 -0.28
C PRO A 167 -29.47 15.25 -1.03
N GLY A 168 -29.47 16.16 -2.02
CA GLY A 168 -28.26 16.66 -2.68
C GLY A 168 -27.51 15.61 -3.47
N ILE A 169 -26.21 15.56 -3.29
CA ILE A 169 -25.29 14.65 -4.03
C ILE A 169 -25.54 13.16 -3.73
N LEU A 170 -26.16 12.86 -2.60
CA LEU A 170 -26.46 11.49 -2.19
C LEU A 170 -27.77 10.96 -2.79
N TYR A 171 -28.56 11.82 -3.43
CA TYR A 171 -29.85 11.44 -4.01
C TYR A 171 -29.69 10.54 -5.23
N THR A 172 -30.52 9.53 -5.32
CA THR A 172 -30.66 8.66 -6.49
C THR A 172 -32.17 8.48 -6.83
N LYS A 173 -32.51 8.47 -8.10
CA LYS A 173 -33.89 8.24 -8.53
C LYS A 173 -34.44 6.93 -7.97
N PRO A 174 -35.64 6.95 -7.37
CA PRO A 174 -36.25 5.75 -6.81
C PRO A 174 -36.48 4.68 -7.88
N LYS A 175 -36.26 3.43 -7.52
CA LYS A 175 -36.55 2.25 -8.36
C LYS A 175 -37.60 1.40 -7.64
N SER A 176 -38.41 0.61 -8.40
CA SER A 176 -39.25 -0.38 -7.75
C SER A 176 -38.38 -1.41 -7.01
N PHE A 177 -38.90 -1.96 -5.92
CA PHE A 177 -38.18 -2.91 -5.09
C PHE A 177 -37.58 -4.08 -5.89
N LEU A 178 -38.38 -4.70 -6.76
CA LEU A 178 -37.93 -5.82 -7.59
C LEU A 178 -36.83 -5.41 -8.57
N LYS A 179 -36.97 -4.23 -9.19
CA LYS A 179 -35.94 -3.69 -10.10
C LYS A 179 -34.64 -3.41 -9.36
N PHE A 180 -34.72 -2.83 -8.16
CA PHE A 180 -33.56 -2.60 -7.30
C PHE A 180 -32.90 -3.93 -6.95
N LEU A 181 -33.65 -4.92 -6.48
CA LEU A 181 -33.13 -6.21 -6.05
C LEU A 181 -32.45 -6.96 -7.22
N ASN A 182 -33.08 -6.96 -8.40
CA ASN A 182 -32.50 -7.59 -9.61
C ASN A 182 -31.17 -6.93 -10.00
N GLN A 183 -31.15 -5.60 -10.06
CA GLN A 183 -29.95 -4.85 -10.43
C GLN A 183 -28.85 -5.00 -9.37
N PHE A 184 -29.22 -5.00 -8.09
CA PHE A 184 -28.29 -5.19 -7.00
C PHE A 184 -27.65 -6.58 -7.06
N THR A 185 -28.46 -7.64 -7.23
CA THR A 185 -27.98 -9.01 -7.35
C THR A 185 -27.09 -9.20 -8.58
N ALA A 186 -27.56 -8.74 -9.73
CA ALA A 186 -26.81 -8.83 -10.98
C ALA A 186 -25.45 -8.11 -10.88
N GLY A 187 -25.46 -6.87 -10.39
CA GLY A 187 -24.25 -6.10 -10.22
C GLY A 187 -23.29 -6.67 -9.18
N MET A 188 -23.79 -7.35 -8.13
CA MET A 188 -22.93 -7.93 -7.08
C MET A 188 -22.20 -9.20 -7.54
N THR A 189 -22.91 -10.15 -8.18
CA THR A 189 -22.39 -11.51 -8.38
C THR A 189 -22.55 -12.06 -9.81
N MET A 190 -23.17 -11.31 -10.72
CA MET A 190 -23.43 -11.82 -12.08
C MET A 190 -22.71 -11.02 -13.18
N THR A 191 -21.96 -9.97 -12.80
CA THR A 191 -21.22 -9.11 -13.73
C THR A 191 -19.80 -8.84 -13.24
N GLU A 192 -18.94 -8.40 -14.14
CA GLU A 192 -17.56 -8.02 -13.85
C GLU A 192 -17.43 -6.68 -13.10
N SER A 193 -18.55 -6.03 -12.73
CA SER A 193 -18.55 -4.76 -11.99
C SER A 193 -18.69 -4.91 -10.48
N GLY A 194 -18.98 -6.12 -9.98
CA GLY A 194 -19.23 -6.38 -8.57
C GLY A 194 -18.11 -7.16 -7.88
N VAL A 195 -18.52 -8.05 -6.99
CA VAL A 195 -17.60 -8.88 -6.18
C VAL A 195 -16.68 -9.73 -7.05
N PHE A 196 -17.20 -10.33 -8.12
CA PHE A 196 -16.43 -11.16 -9.05
C PHE A 196 -15.73 -10.34 -10.15
N GLY A 197 -15.75 -9.02 -10.04
CA GLY A 197 -15.24 -8.10 -11.03
C GLY A 197 -13.72 -7.96 -11.10
N THR A 198 -13.29 -6.98 -11.89
CA THR A 198 -11.89 -6.67 -12.18
C THR A 198 -10.97 -6.68 -10.94
N PRO A 199 -11.34 -6.12 -9.77
CA PRO A 199 -10.42 -6.15 -8.64
C PRO A 199 -10.08 -7.56 -8.14
N LEU A 200 -11.08 -8.43 -8.04
CA LEU A 200 -10.86 -9.81 -7.62
C LEU A 200 -10.17 -10.63 -8.72
N TYR A 201 -10.50 -10.37 -9.99
CA TYR A 201 -9.82 -10.99 -11.12
C TYR A 201 -8.32 -10.64 -11.12
N THR A 202 -7.96 -9.38 -10.88
CA THR A 202 -6.57 -8.94 -10.73
C THR A 202 -5.89 -9.64 -9.54
N SER A 203 -6.63 -9.87 -8.44
CA SER A 203 -6.12 -10.66 -7.31
C SER A 203 -5.76 -12.09 -7.74
N ALA A 204 -6.61 -12.72 -8.54
CA ALA A 204 -6.42 -14.08 -9.03
C ALA A 204 -5.33 -14.19 -10.12
N SER A 205 -5.26 -13.21 -11.02
CA SER A 205 -4.39 -13.26 -12.21
C SER A 205 -3.01 -12.65 -11.98
N THR A 206 -2.86 -11.78 -10.99
CA THR A 206 -1.63 -11.01 -10.80
C THR A 206 -1.13 -11.03 -9.36
N LEU A 207 -1.94 -10.56 -8.41
CA LEU A 207 -1.47 -10.29 -7.04
C LEU A 207 -1.02 -11.54 -6.31
N PHE A 208 -1.70 -12.66 -6.51
CA PHE A 208 -1.31 -13.94 -5.92
C PHE A 208 0.18 -14.24 -6.15
N TYR A 209 0.64 -14.12 -7.39
CA TYR A 209 2.01 -14.47 -7.77
C TYR A 209 3.04 -13.53 -7.16
N PHE A 210 2.76 -12.23 -7.09
CA PHE A 210 3.67 -11.26 -6.48
C PHE A 210 3.73 -11.38 -4.96
N ILE A 211 2.60 -11.68 -4.31
CA ILE A 211 2.55 -11.90 -2.86
C ILE A 211 3.33 -13.17 -2.49
N VAL A 212 3.11 -14.25 -3.23
CA VAL A 212 3.86 -15.50 -3.05
C VAL A 212 5.33 -15.29 -3.35
N PHE A 213 5.69 -14.59 -4.43
CA PHE A 213 7.07 -14.21 -4.70
C PHE A 213 7.70 -13.46 -3.53
N GLY A 214 7.02 -12.45 -2.97
CA GLY A 214 7.49 -11.69 -1.82
C GLY A 214 7.73 -12.56 -0.58
N ALA A 215 6.84 -13.51 -0.30
CA ALA A 215 6.98 -14.48 0.78
C ALA A 215 8.23 -15.37 0.58
N PHE A 216 8.40 -15.94 -0.62
CA PHE A 216 9.57 -16.75 -0.96
C PHE A 216 10.87 -15.94 -0.89
N PHE A 217 10.89 -14.77 -1.54
CA PHE A 217 12.07 -13.90 -1.57
C PHE A 217 12.54 -13.50 -0.16
N SER A 218 11.60 -13.13 0.70
CA SER A 218 11.89 -12.79 2.10
C SER A 218 12.46 -13.99 2.86
N THR A 219 11.85 -15.17 2.69
CA THR A 219 12.19 -16.36 3.45
C THR A 219 13.55 -16.95 3.07
N ILE A 220 13.97 -16.86 1.79
CA ILE A 220 15.29 -17.34 1.33
C ILE A 220 16.45 -16.39 1.69
N GLY A 221 16.20 -15.30 2.44
CA GLY A 221 17.21 -14.33 2.85
C GLY A 221 17.33 -13.09 1.96
N GLY A 222 16.56 -12.99 0.88
CA GLY A 222 16.59 -11.82 -0.02
C GLY A 222 16.14 -10.53 0.68
N GLY A 223 15.10 -10.60 1.51
CA GLY A 223 14.65 -9.45 2.31
C GLY A 223 15.73 -8.95 3.27
N GLN A 224 16.41 -9.87 3.98
CA GLN A 224 17.50 -9.52 4.88
C GLN A 224 18.69 -8.90 4.12
N LEU A 225 18.99 -9.40 2.92
CA LEU A 225 20.04 -8.82 2.06
C LEU A 225 19.74 -7.36 1.71
N LEU A 226 18.50 -7.03 1.35
CA LEU A 226 18.11 -5.65 1.04
C LEU A 226 18.24 -4.72 2.26
N ILE A 227 17.89 -5.21 3.45
CA ILE A 227 18.08 -4.48 4.70
C ILE A 227 19.57 -4.23 4.95
N ASP A 228 20.41 -5.28 4.84
CA ASP A 228 21.85 -5.19 5.03
C ASP A 228 22.51 -4.23 4.01
N MET A 229 22.04 -4.22 2.76
CA MET A 229 22.50 -3.28 1.73
C MET A 229 22.18 -1.83 2.12
N GLY A 230 20.96 -1.54 2.54
CA GLY A 230 20.56 -0.20 2.99
C GLY A 230 21.39 0.26 4.20
N MET A 231 21.65 -0.63 5.14
CA MET A 231 22.50 -0.37 6.30
C MET A 231 23.95 -0.08 5.93
N ASN A 232 24.51 -0.81 4.96
CA ASN A 232 25.90 -0.66 4.55
C ASN A 232 26.19 0.71 3.91
N VAL A 233 25.29 1.16 3.05
CA VAL A 233 25.44 2.46 2.35
C VAL A 233 25.48 3.63 3.33
N SER A 234 24.82 3.53 4.46
CA SER A 234 24.65 4.63 5.43
C SER A 234 25.66 4.60 6.59
N ASN A 235 26.49 3.58 6.69
CA ASN A 235 27.29 3.25 7.88
C ASN A 235 28.27 4.35 8.30
N LYS A 236 28.79 5.17 7.37
CA LYS A 236 29.83 6.17 7.62
C LYS A 236 29.30 7.62 7.66
N SER A 237 27.97 7.83 7.63
CA SER A 237 27.42 9.18 7.55
C SER A 237 26.77 9.62 8.87
N ALA A 238 26.80 10.93 9.15
CA ALA A 238 26.04 11.50 10.27
C ALA A 238 24.57 11.07 10.17
N GLY A 239 23.99 10.57 11.27
CA GLY A 239 22.63 10.00 11.26
C GLY A 239 22.50 8.66 10.53
N GLY A 240 23.60 7.90 10.37
CA GLY A 240 23.66 6.64 9.66
C GLY A 240 22.48 5.69 9.89
N PRO A 241 22.10 5.36 11.15
CA PRO A 241 20.97 4.49 11.42
C PRO A 241 19.63 4.95 10.86
N ALA A 242 19.35 6.26 10.85
CA ALA A 242 18.11 6.78 10.30
C ALA A 242 18.12 6.80 8.76
N LYS A 243 19.26 7.12 8.15
CA LYS A 243 19.45 6.98 6.69
C LYS A 243 19.36 5.52 6.24
N ALA A 244 19.93 4.60 7.04
CA ALA A 244 19.82 3.17 6.82
C ALA A 244 18.36 2.71 6.86
N ALA A 245 17.58 3.22 7.83
CA ALA A 245 16.14 2.95 7.89
C ALA A 245 15.42 3.39 6.60
N VAL A 246 15.70 4.59 6.10
CA VAL A 246 15.11 5.09 4.85
C VAL A 246 15.45 4.21 3.66
N LEU A 247 16.71 3.84 3.48
CA LEU A 247 17.15 3.02 2.35
C LEU A 247 16.66 1.57 2.46
N SER A 248 16.81 0.93 3.62
CA SER A 248 16.40 -0.46 3.82
C SER A 248 14.88 -0.62 3.73
N SER A 249 14.12 0.29 4.33
CA SER A 249 12.64 0.28 4.22
C SER A 249 12.17 0.60 2.82
N GLY A 250 12.88 1.47 2.08
CA GLY A 250 12.62 1.71 0.67
C GLY A 250 12.80 0.47 -0.19
N LEU A 251 13.92 -0.20 -0.04
CA LEU A 251 14.25 -1.42 -0.78
C LEU A 251 13.33 -2.59 -0.41
N MET A 252 13.05 -2.79 0.87
CA MET A 252 12.15 -3.86 1.31
C MET A 252 10.70 -3.55 0.97
N GLY A 253 10.29 -2.28 1.07
CA GLY A 253 8.94 -1.81 0.78
C GLY A 253 8.50 -2.04 -0.66
N MET A 254 9.44 -1.95 -1.61
CA MET A 254 9.18 -2.29 -3.03
C MET A 254 8.63 -3.71 -3.20
N ILE A 255 9.05 -4.64 -2.35
CA ILE A 255 8.70 -6.07 -2.48
C ILE A 255 7.52 -6.41 -1.59
N SER A 256 7.45 -5.84 -0.37
CA SER A 256 6.38 -6.13 0.58
C SER A 256 5.01 -5.57 0.14
N GLY A 257 5.00 -4.47 -0.59
CA GLY A 257 3.79 -3.82 -1.08
C GLY A 257 2.85 -3.27 0.01
N SER A 258 3.23 -3.36 1.29
CA SER A 258 2.44 -2.95 2.46
C SER A 258 3.29 -2.17 3.46
N ALA A 259 2.93 -0.93 3.75
CA ALA A 259 3.63 -0.11 4.74
C ALA A 259 3.66 -0.76 6.13
N VAL A 260 2.54 -1.33 6.57
CA VAL A 260 2.42 -1.97 7.89
C VAL A 260 3.31 -3.22 7.99
N ALA A 261 3.32 -4.06 6.97
CA ALA A 261 4.18 -5.24 6.92
C ALA A 261 5.66 -4.85 6.86
N ASN A 262 5.99 -3.80 6.12
CA ASN A 262 7.34 -3.28 6.01
C ASN A 262 7.83 -2.74 7.36
N VAL A 263 7.06 -1.89 8.04
CA VAL A 263 7.35 -1.42 9.40
C VAL A 263 7.57 -2.59 10.37
N ALA A 264 6.74 -3.62 10.30
CA ALA A 264 6.88 -4.80 11.16
C ALA A 264 8.18 -5.61 10.89
N THR A 265 8.70 -5.54 9.67
CA THR A 265 9.92 -6.28 9.28
C THR A 265 11.18 -5.45 9.53
N THR A 266 11.24 -4.24 8.99
CA THR A 266 12.44 -3.38 9.07
C THR A 266 12.50 -2.62 10.40
N GLY A 267 11.36 -2.17 10.93
CA GLY A 267 11.27 -1.35 12.12
C GLY A 267 11.78 -2.01 13.39
N VAL A 268 11.65 -3.34 13.50
CA VAL A 268 12.21 -4.11 14.63
C VAL A 268 13.74 -3.94 14.73
N MET A 269 14.41 -3.70 13.61
CA MET A 269 15.87 -3.47 13.58
C MET A 269 16.22 -1.98 13.61
N THR A 270 15.56 -1.19 12.78
CA THR A 270 15.91 0.21 12.54
C THR A 270 15.49 1.16 13.67
N ILE A 271 14.31 0.96 14.26
CA ILE A 271 13.82 1.80 15.36
C ILE A 271 14.72 1.73 16.60
N PRO A 272 15.10 0.53 17.11
CA PRO A 272 16.05 0.47 18.24
C PRO A 272 17.41 1.09 17.93
N MET A 273 17.89 0.98 16.68
CA MET A 273 19.14 1.60 16.25
C MET A 273 19.05 3.13 16.28
N MET A 274 17.96 3.71 15.77
CA MET A 274 17.72 5.15 15.84
C MET A 274 17.62 5.65 17.29
N LYS A 275 16.93 4.92 18.17
CA LYS A 275 16.84 5.25 19.61
C LYS A 275 18.23 5.27 20.28
N LYS A 276 19.12 4.33 19.95
CA LYS A 276 20.50 4.26 20.50
C LYS A 276 21.34 5.49 20.15
N ILE A 277 21.12 6.14 19.01
CA ILE A 277 21.82 7.37 18.61
C ILE A 277 21.06 8.65 19.01
N GLY A 278 20.10 8.54 19.95
CA GLY A 278 19.42 9.68 20.56
C GLY A 278 18.17 10.18 19.83
N TYR A 279 17.61 9.42 18.89
CA TYR A 279 16.27 9.76 18.36
C TYR A 279 15.21 9.55 19.42
N ALA A 280 14.32 10.52 19.58
CA ALA A 280 13.13 10.31 20.41
C ALA A 280 12.32 9.14 19.87
N PRO A 281 11.69 8.32 20.74
CA PRO A 281 10.92 7.15 20.29
C PRO A 281 9.87 7.48 19.22
N GLU A 282 9.16 8.59 19.36
CA GLU A 282 8.16 9.07 18.41
C GLU A 282 8.78 9.46 17.06
N GLU A 283 10.01 9.99 17.07
CA GLU A 283 10.71 10.37 15.83
C GLU A 283 11.25 9.15 15.10
N ALA A 284 11.84 8.21 15.83
CA ALA A 284 12.32 6.95 15.27
C ALA A 284 11.16 6.17 14.62
N GLY A 285 10.01 6.10 15.30
CA GLY A 285 8.79 5.50 14.76
C GLY A 285 8.26 6.26 13.54
N ALA A 286 8.28 7.59 13.55
CA ALA A 286 7.82 8.41 12.43
C ALA A 286 8.70 8.24 11.18
N VAL A 287 10.02 8.27 11.32
CA VAL A 287 10.98 8.03 10.20
C VAL A 287 10.72 6.68 9.57
N GLU A 288 10.61 5.62 10.36
CA GLU A 288 10.35 4.28 9.88
C GLU A 288 9.00 4.16 9.16
N ALA A 289 7.93 4.73 9.73
CA ALA A 289 6.60 4.71 9.11
C ALA A 289 6.57 5.42 7.76
N VAL A 290 7.23 6.58 7.66
CA VAL A 290 7.33 7.36 6.42
C VAL A 290 8.16 6.62 5.37
N ALA A 291 9.33 6.09 5.74
CA ALA A 291 10.18 5.32 4.84
C ALA A 291 9.46 4.07 4.31
N SER A 292 8.77 3.33 5.20
CA SER A 292 8.01 2.14 4.83
C SER A 292 6.82 2.44 3.92
N THR A 293 6.15 3.57 4.13
CA THR A 293 5.00 4.00 3.30
C THR A 293 5.46 4.34 1.88
N GLY A 294 6.59 5.01 1.73
CA GLY A 294 7.20 5.32 0.43
C GLY A 294 7.53 4.07 -0.41
N GLY A 295 7.80 2.93 0.21
CA GLY A 295 8.08 1.68 -0.51
C GLY A 295 6.95 1.26 -1.45
N GLN A 296 5.71 1.61 -1.13
CA GLN A 296 4.55 1.27 -1.97
C GLN A 296 4.49 2.07 -3.28
N ILE A 297 5.16 3.22 -3.36
CA ILE A 297 5.25 4.03 -4.59
C ILE A 297 6.56 3.80 -5.33
N MET A 298 7.50 3.03 -4.77
CA MET A 298 8.83 2.85 -5.36
C MET A 298 8.84 1.70 -6.38
N PRO A 299 9.14 1.98 -7.67
CA PRO A 299 9.39 0.94 -8.66
C PRO A 299 10.61 0.07 -8.30
N PRO A 300 10.74 -1.17 -8.83
CA PRO A 300 9.97 -1.72 -9.94
C PRO A 300 8.70 -2.50 -9.57
N ILE A 301 8.50 -2.95 -8.30
CA ILE A 301 7.35 -3.81 -7.96
C ILE A 301 6.20 -2.98 -7.41
N MET A 302 6.48 -1.94 -6.59
CA MET A 302 5.46 -1.04 -6.02
C MET A 302 4.45 -1.75 -5.09
N GLY A 303 3.50 -0.98 -4.57
CA GLY A 303 2.36 -1.54 -3.85
C GLY A 303 1.34 -2.21 -4.78
N VAL A 304 0.58 -3.12 -4.22
CA VAL A 304 -0.44 -3.93 -4.92
C VAL A 304 -1.41 -3.09 -5.76
N GLY A 305 -1.73 -1.86 -5.32
CA GLY A 305 -2.62 -0.95 -6.05
C GLY A 305 -2.10 -0.53 -7.42
N ALA A 306 -0.79 -0.52 -7.64
CA ALA A 306 -0.21 -0.15 -8.95
C ALA A 306 -0.48 -1.21 -10.03
N PHE A 307 -0.54 -2.48 -9.67
CA PHE A 307 -0.93 -3.54 -10.61
C PHE A 307 -2.40 -3.40 -11.03
N ILE A 308 -3.27 -3.10 -10.06
CA ILE A 308 -4.69 -2.85 -10.33
C ILE A 308 -4.85 -1.59 -11.19
N MET A 309 -4.04 -0.55 -10.94
CA MET A 309 -4.02 0.66 -11.76
C MET A 309 -3.71 0.33 -13.22
N ALA A 310 -2.68 -0.47 -13.48
CA ALA A 310 -2.30 -0.86 -14.84
C ALA A 310 -3.44 -1.60 -15.54
N GLU A 311 -4.12 -2.51 -14.84
CA GLU A 311 -5.28 -3.24 -15.35
C GLU A 311 -6.45 -2.30 -15.65
N MET A 312 -6.81 -1.40 -14.72
CA MET A 312 -7.89 -0.42 -14.91
C MET A 312 -7.61 0.57 -16.04
N LEU A 313 -6.33 0.92 -16.26
CA LEU A 313 -5.91 1.79 -17.35
C LEU A 313 -5.83 1.03 -18.70
N GLY A 314 -5.79 -0.29 -18.68
CA GLY A 314 -5.56 -1.12 -19.88
C GLY A 314 -4.17 -0.92 -20.48
N VAL A 315 -3.15 -0.62 -19.64
CA VAL A 315 -1.76 -0.38 -20.07
C VAL A 315 -0.81 -1.42 -19.49
N ASN A 316 0.37 -1.54 -20.11
CA ASN A 316 1.42 -2.36 -19.53
C ASN A 316 1.84 -1.79 -18.16
N TYR A 317 2.02 -2.67 -17.16
CA TYR A 317 2.46 -2.29 -15.82
C TYR A 317 3.75 -1.45 -15.82
N MET A 318 4.70 -1.73 -16.73
CA MET A 318 5.93 -0.96 -16.83
C MET A 318 5.70 0.52 -17.19
N SER A 319 4.61 0.85 -17.88
CA SER A 319 4.25 2.25 -18.14
C SER A 319 3.88 2.96 -16.84
N VAL A 320 3.14 2.30 -15.95
CA VAL A 320 2.80 2.83 -14.62
C VAL A 320 4.04 2.91 -13.74
N ALA A 321 4.84 1.86 -13.71
CA ALA A 321 6.07 1.80 -12.91
C ALA A 321 7.08 2.87 -13.36
N ALA A 322 7.29 3.03 -14.67
CA ALA A 322 8.17 4.07 -15.20
C ALA A 322 7.69 5.46 -14.80
N SER A 323 6.40 5.75 -14.91
CA SER A 323 5.83 7.04 -14.52
C SER A 323 5.98 7.33 -13.02
N ALA A 324 6.12 6.31 -12.19
CA ALA A 324 6.32 6.48 -10.75
C ALA A 324 7.79 6.75 -10.34
N ILE A 325 8.77 6.55 -11.22
CA ILE A 325 10.21 6.63 -10.86
C ILE A 325 10.58 8.00 -10.29
N ILE A 326 10.33 9.08 -11.03
CA ILE A 326 10.71 10.43 -10.62
C ILE A 326 9.98 10.85 -9.33
N PRO A 327 8.64 10.71 -9.23
CA PRO A 327 7.92 11.00 -8.00
C PRO A 327 8.42 10.22 -6.78
N ALA A 328 8.70 8.92 -6.93
CA ALA A 328 9.18 8.08 -5.85
C ALA A 328 10.61 8.46 -5.41
N LEU A 329 11.51 8.71 -6.37
CA LEU A 329 12.86 9.19 -6.08
C LEU A 329 12.85 10.54 -5.38
N ALA A 330 11.98 11.47 -5.78
CA ALA A 330 11.81 12.76 -5.12
C ALA A 330 11.32 12.61 -3.67
N TYR A 331 10.38 11.68 -3.43
CA TYR A 331 9.92 11.35 -2.09
C TYR A 331 11.06 10.85 -1.20
N TYR A 332 11.81 9.82 -1.66
CA TYR A 332 12.91 9.25 -0.87
C TYR A 332 14.07 10.22 -0.71
N PHE A 333 14.38 11.01 -1.73
CA PHE A 333 15.37 12.09 -1.64
C PHE A 333 15.01 13.08 -0.53
N ALA A 334 13.76 13.54 -0.49
CA ALA A 334 13.31 14.46 0.55
C ALA A 334 13.34 13.85 1.95
N VAL A 335 12.89 12.60 2.11
CA VAL A 335 12.96 11.89 3.40
C VAL A 335 14.42 11.70 3.84
N PHE A 336 15.31 11.36 2.92
CA PHE A 336 16.74 11.22 3.18
C PHE A 336 17.38 12.54 3.62
N VAL A 337 17.08 13.65 2.93
CA VAL A 337 17.53 15.00 3.32
C VAL A 337 16.96 15.40 4.68
N LEU A 338 15.68 15.15 4.93
CA LEU A 338 15.04 15.43 6.20
C LEU A 338 15.78 14.75 7.35
N VAL A 339 16.03 13.45 7.23
CA VAL A 339 16.71 12.64 8.25
C VAL A 339 18.15 13.11 8.44
N ASP A 340 18.84 13.48 7.37
CA ASP A 340 20.18 14.07 7.41
C ASP A 340 20.20 15.40 8.19
N ARG A 341 19.24 16.29 7.91
CA ARG A 341 19.15 17.58 8.60
C ARG A 341 18.74 17.43 10.06
N LEU A 342 17.84 16.49 10.38
CA LEU A 342 17.50 16.16 11.77
C LEU A 342 18.71 15.62 12.54
N ALA A 343 19.53 14.79 11.93
CA ALA A 343 20.77 14.29 12.53
C ALA A 343 21.78 15.42 12.75
N ALA A 344 21.98 16.30 11.76
CA ALA A 344 22.88 17.43 11.85
C ALA A 344 22.44 18.44 12.95
N ARG A 345 21.13 18.67 13.07
CA ARG A 345 20.55 19.48 14.14
C ARG A 345 20.88 18.92 15.52
N ARG A 346 20.77 17.61 15.71
CA ARG A 346 21.10 16.96 16.99
C ARG A 346 22.58 17.02 17.32
N ALA A 347 23.43 16.72 16.33
CA ALA A 347 24.87 16.79 16.52
C ALA A 347 25.32 18.18 16.98
N SER A 348 24.66 19.24 16.52
CA SER A 348 24.94 20.61 16.96
C SER A 348 24.53 20.92 18.41
N HIS A 349 23.53 20.19 18.95
CA HIS A 349 23.05 20.39 20.32
C HIS A 349 23.78 19.55 21.37
N LEU A 350 24.28 18.37 20.96
CA LEU A 350 24.82 17.38 21.90
C LEU A 350 26.35 17.41 22.02
N ASN A 351 27.07 18.18 21.20
CA ASN A 351 28.54 18.15 21.07
C ASN A 351 29.12 16.71 21.02
N ALA A 352 28.30 15.75 20.61
CA ALA A 352 28.61 14.34 20.67
C ALA A 352 28.88 13.81 19.25
N ASN A 353 30.12 13.38 19.03
CA ASN A 353 30.45 12.44 17.98
C ASN A 353 29.82 11.08 18.34
N VAL A 354 28.55 10.89 17.99
CA VAL A 354 27.89 9.60 18.16
C VAL A 354 28.26 8.74 16.94
N ASP A 355 29.43 8.17 16.97
CA ASP A 355 29.87 7.13 16.02
C ASP A 355 29.17 5.81 16.36
N ALA A 356 27.89 5.73 16.03
CA ALA A 356 27.19 4.46 16.03
C ALA A 356 27.50 3.72 14.72
N THR A 357 28.63 3.04 14.68
CA THR A 357 28.96 2.10 13.61
C THR A 357 27.94 0.97 13.60
N ILE A 358 27.17 0.89 12.50
CA ILE A 358 26.23 -0.21 12.29
C ILE A 358 27.04 -1.46 11.99
N GLN A 359 27.04 -2.44 12.90
CA GLN A 359 27.67 -3.72 12.66
C GLN A 359 26.77 -4.59 11.77
N ILE A 360 27.17 -4.74 10.51
CA ILE A 360 26.54 -5.69 9.59
C ILE A 360 27.11 -7.07 9.92
N LYS A 361 26.25 -7.93 10.44
CA LYS A 361 26.67 -9.27 10.90
C LYS A 361 27.06 -10.22 9.76
N ARG A 362 26.60 -9.98 8.52
CA ARG A 362 26.78 -10.88 7.39
C ARG A 362 27.34 -10.15 6.17
N ALA A 363 28.31 -10.76 5.48
CA ALA A 363 28.89 -10.22 4.25
C ALA A 363 27.83 -10.10 3.14
N ILE A 364 27.80 -8.98 2.42
CA ILE A 364 26.81 -8.69 1.37
C ILE A 364 27.20 -9.39 0.05
N LEU A 365 28.47 -9.28 -0.37
CA LEU A 365 28.94 -9.77 -1.67
C LEU A 365 28.60 -11.25 -1.95
N PRO A 366 28.83 -12.20 -1.02
CA PRO A 366 28.53 -13.61 -1.27
C PRO A 366 27.04 -13.91 -1.43
N ARG A 367 26.15 -12.98 -1.02
CA ARG A 367 24.68 -13.13 -1.06
C ARG A 367 24.02 -12.40 -2.21
N LEU A 368 24.76 -11.69 -3.08
CA LEU A 368 24.18 -10.91 -4.18
C LEU A 368 23.38 -11.75 -5.15
N TYR A 369 23.66 -13.06 -5.27
CA TYR A 369 22.84 -13.96 -6.10
C TYR A 369 21.37 -14.04 -5.66
N LEU A 370 21.06 -13.70 -4.40
CA LEU A 370 19.68 -13.61 -3.91
C LEU A 370 18.87 -12.49 -4.56
N LEU A 371 19.51 -11.55 -5.28
CA LEU A 371 18.82 -10.54 -6.08
C LEU A 371 18.35 -11.08 -7.44
N ILE A 372 18.90 -12.21 -7.90
CA ILE A 372 18.58 -12.80 -9.21
C ILE A 372 17.06 -12.98 -9.41
N PRO A 373 16.27 -13.50 -8.44
CA PRO A 373 14.83 -13.63 -8.60
C PRO A 373 14.12 -12.31 -8.89
N ALA A 374 14.49 -11.25 -8.17
CA ALA A 374 13.90 -9.92 -8.37
C ALA A 374 14.30 -9.32 -9.72
N ILE A 375 15.58 -9.49 -10.12
CA ILE A 375 16.08 -9.02 -11.42
C ILE A 375 15.39 -9.77 -12.55
N LEU A 376 15.27 -11.10 -12.49
CA LEU A 376 14.60 -11.89 -13.51
C LEU A 376 13.12 -11.52 -13.64
N LEU A 377 12.43 -11.32 -12.53
CA LEU A 377 11.04 -10.86 -12.53
C LEU A 377 10.91 -9.54 -13.31
N VAL A 378 11.75 -8.54 -12.99
CA VAL A 378 11.74 -7.23 -13.65
C VAL A 378 12.09 -7.33 -15.13
N VAL A 379 13.12 -8.09 -15.48
CA VAL A 379 13.53 -8.30 -16.88
C VAL A 379 12.40 -8.95 -17.68
N TRP A 380 11.67 -9.91 -17.10
CA TRP A 380 10.54 -10.55 -17.76
C TRP A 380 9.38 -9.60 -18.01
N ILE A 381 9.09 -8.71 -17.06
CA ILE A 381 8.08 -7.65 -17.23
C ILE A 381 8.49 -6.67 -18.35
N ILE A 382 9.76 -6.23 -18.36
CA ILE A 382 10.29 -5.30 -19.37
C ILE A 382 10.20 -5.92 -20.77
N ARG A 383 10.42 -7.24 -20.88
CA ARG A 383 10.27 -7.98 -22.16
C ARG A 383 8.82 -8.14 -22.62
N GLY A 384 7.84 -7.60 -21.90
CA GLY A 384 6.43 -7.67 -22.27
C GLY A 384 5.72 -8.96 -21.88
N ALA A 385 6.32 -9.78 -21.03
CA ALA A 385 5.63 -10.97 -20.50
C ALA A 385 4.48 -10.55 -19.58
N SER A 386 3.44 -11.39 -19.49
CA SER A 386 2.35 -11.13 -18.53
C SER A 386 2.87 -11.11 -17.10
N LEU A 387 2.24 -10.30 -16.26
CA LEU A 387 2.61 -10.17 -14.85
C LEU A 387 2.57 -11.52 -14.11
N MET A 388 1.57 -12.33 -14.40
CA MET A 388 1.43 -13.69 -13.90
C MET A 388 2.68 -14.54 -14.18
N ARG A 389 3.11 -14.59 -15.46
CA ARG A 389 4.30 -15.35 -15.88
C ARG A 389 5.57 -14.78 -15.25
N SER A 390 5.69 -13.48 -15.16
CA SER A 390 6.84 -12.82 -14.52
C SER A 390 6.94 -13.17 -13.04
N GLY A 391 5.82 -13.14 -12.31
CA GLY A 391 5.75 -13.58 -10.91
C GLY A 391 6.13 -15.05 -10.74
N MET A 392 5.66 -15.92 -11.62
CA MET A 392 6.04 -17.36 -11.63
C MET A 392 7.53 -17.57 -11.84
N VAL A 393 8.13 -16.87 -12.80
CA VAL A 393 9.59 -16.92 -13.04
C VAL A 393 10.34 -16.49 -11.79
N GLY A 394 9.88 -15.42 -11.12
CA GLY A 394 10.44 -14.98 -9.84
C GLY A 394 10.36 -16.04 -8.75
N ILE A 395 9.22 -16.72 -8.60
CA ILE A 395 9.03 -17.80 -7.61
C ILE A 395 9.97 -18.98 -7.90
N PHE A 396 10.04 -19.44 -9.16
CA PHE A 396 10.95 -20.53 -9.55
C PHE A 396 12.42 -20.13 -9.34
N ALA A 397 12.78 -18.89 -9.64
CA ALA A 397 14.12 -18.37 -9.36
C ALA A 397 14.42 -18.34 -7.86
N CYS A 398 13.45 -18.01 -6.99
CA CYS A 398 13.60 -18.12 -5.54
C CYS A 398 13.88 -19.57 -5.11
N ILE A 399 13.16 -20.55 -5.67
CA ILE A 399 13.40 -21.97 -5.38
C ILE A 399 14.80 -22.39 -5.83
N ALA A 400 15.23 -21.95 -7.02
CA ALA A 400 16.60 -22.21 -7.50
C ALA A 400 17.66 -21.57 -6.60
N CYS A 401 17.47 -20.32 -6.17
CA CYS A 401 18.37 -19.68 -5.21
C CYS A 401 18.39 -20.38 -3.85
N ASN A 402 17.26 -20.95 -3.40
CA ASN A 402 17.24 -21.76 -2.17
C ASN A 402 18.12 -23.03 -2.30
N VAL A 403 18.15 -23.65 -3.48
CA VAL A 403 19.08 -24.77 -3.72
C VAL A 403 20.54 -24.29 -3.63
N LEU A 404 20.85 -23.11 -4.18
CA LEU A 404 22.18 -22.50 -4.05
C LEU A 404 22.54 -22.17 -2.59
N ASN A 405 21.56 -21.74 -1.77
CA ASN A 405 21.75 -21.50 -0.34
C ASN A 405 22.33 -22.72 0.40
N ARG A 406 21.96 -23.93 -0.04
CA ARG A 406 22.50 -25.17 0.56
C ARG A 406 24.04 -25.25 0.48
N PHE A 407 24.62 -24.64 -0.55
CA PHE A 407 26.08 -24.68 -0.80
C PHE A 407 26.80 -23.44 -0.30
N PHE A 408 26.20 -22.26 -0.48
CA PHE A 408 26.85 -20.96 -0.24
C PHE A 408 26.40 -20.28 1.06
N ASN A 409 25.16 -20.53 1.54
CA ASN A 409 24.60 -19.82 2.70
C ASN A 409 23.61 -20.72 3.46
N ARG A 410 24.14 -21.67 4.20
CA ARG A 410 23.33 -22.68 4.92
C ARG A 410 22.36 -22.10 5.94
N ASP A 411 22.63 -20.92 6.47
CA ASP A 411 21.75 -20.23 7.44
C ASP A 411 20.41 -19.84 6.83
N ASP A 412 20.40 -19.51 5.54
CA ASP A 412 19.19 -19.11 4.81
C ASP A 412 18.62 -20.28 3.96
N TYR A 413 19.23 -21.48 4.05
CA TYR A 413 18.70 -22.67 3.36
C TYR A 413 17.42 -23.16 4.02
N ILE A 414 16.38 -23.33 3.21
CA ILE A 414 15.07 -23.82 3.63
C ILE A 414 14.88 -25.25 3.14
N ASN A 415 14.59 -26.15 4.07
CA ASN A 415 14.24 -27.54 3.75
C ASN A 415 12.81 -27.64 3.19
N LEU A 416 12.40 -28.83 2.74
CA LEU A 416 11.06 -29.06 2.16
C LEU A 416 9.91 -28.68 3.13
N ARG A 417 10.08 -28.88 4.43
CA ARG A 417 9.07 -28.45 5.43
C ARG A 417 8.98 -26.92 5.51
N GLY A 418 10.11 -26.25 5.47
CA GLY A 418 10.18 -24.79 5.43
C GLY A 418 9.59 -24.23 4.13
N LEU A 419 9.83 -24.90 3.00
CA LEU A 419 9.23 -24.53 1.72
C LEU A 419 7.69 -24.67 1.73
N ALA A 420 7.19 -25.77 2.31
CA ALA A 420 5.74 -25.92 2.52
C ALA A 420 5.16 -24.84 3.44
N ALA A 421 5.87 -24.48 4.51
CA ALA A 421 5.49 -23.38 5.40
C ALA A 421 5.46 -22.03 4.66
N CYS A 422 6.43 -21.79 3.78
CA CYS A 422 6.46 -20.58 2.93
C CYS A 422 5.27 -20.53 1.95
N CYS A 423 4.91 -21.66 1.33
CA CYS A 423 3.69 -21.76 0.52
C CYS A 423 2.43 -21.45 1.35
N MET A 424 2.33 -21.99 2.56
CA MET A 424 1.19 -21.74 3.44
C MET A 424 1.10 -20.26 3.84
N ASP A 425 2.22 -19.63 4.15
CA ASP A 425 2.26 -18.21 4.49
C ASP A 425 1.92 -17.33 3.28
N GLY A 426 2.48 -17.61 2.11
CA GLY A 426 2.15 -16.92 0.86
C GLY A 426 0.67 -17.03 0.50
N ALA A 427 0.06 -18.22 0.61
CA ALA A 427 -1.37 -18.42 0.38
C ALA A 427 -2.24 -17.68 1.39
N ARG A 428 -1.83 -17.67 2.67
CA ARG A 428 -2.51 -16.93 3.73
C ARG A 428 -2.48 -15.42 3.46
N GLN A 429 -1.33 -14.88 3.06
CA GLN A 429 -1.19 -13.47 2.72
C GLN A 429 -2.03 -13.13 1.48
N ALA A 430 -1.99 -13.95 0.43
CA ALA A 430 -2.80 -13.78 -0.77
C ALA A 430 -4.30 -13.80 -0.46
N ALA A 431 -4.77 -14.75 0.36
CA ALA A 431 -6.15 -14.81 0.81
C ALA A 431 -6.56 -13.55 1.60
N SER A 432 -5.69 -13.05 2.47
CA SER A 432 -5.94 -11.84 3.25
C SER A 432 -6.06 -10.56 2.39
N ILE A 433 -5.49 -10.55 1.18
CA ILE A 433 -5.60 -9.44 0.22
C ILE A 433 -6.80 -9.66 -0.72
N ALA A 434 -7.11 -10.90 -1.09
CA ALA A 434 -8.26 -11.22 -1.92
C ALA A 434 -9.59 -10.80 -1.27
N ILE A 435 -9.72 -10.93 0.06
CA ILE A 435 -10.95 -10.57 0.78
C ILE A 435 -11.31 -9.08 0.65
N PRO A 436 -10.46 -8.11 1.03
CA PRO A 436 -10.78 -6.70 0.84
C PRO A 436 -10.93 -6.31 -0.64
N THR A 437 -10.21 -6.96 -1.54
CA THR A 437 -10.31 -6.73 -2.97
C THR A 437 -11.68 -7.13 -3.50
N ALA A 438 -12.19 -8.31 -3.11
CA ALA A 438 -13.55 -8.75 -3.41
C ALA A 438 -14.61 -7.84 -2.77
N ALA A 439 -14.41 -7.45 -1.52
CA ALA A 439 -15.32 -6.61 -0.78
C ALA A 439 -15.43 -5.19 -1.38
N CYS A 440 -14.37 -4.67 -2.00
CA CYS A 440 -14.44 -3.42 -2.76
C CYS A 440 -15.42 -3.52 -3.94
N GLY A 441 -15.60 -4.70 -4.53
CA GLY A 441 -16.62 -4.92 -5.56
C GLY A 441 -18.04 -4.57 -5.10
N ILE A 442 -18.35 -4.74 -3.81
CA ILE A 442 -19.63 -4.31 -3.23
C ILE A 442 -19.76 -2.79 -3.33
N ILE A 443 -18.72 -2.06 -2.92
CA ILE A 443 -18.70 -0.58 -2.95
C ILE A 443 -18.78 -0.08 -4.39
N ILE A 444 -18.01 -0.71 -5.29
CA ILE A 444 -18.01 -0.39 -6.72
C ILE A 444 -19.41 -0.50 -7.28
N ASN A 445 -20.08 -1.64 -7.08
CA ASN A 445 -21.44 -1.84 -7.58
C ASN A 445 -22.42 -0.82 -7.00
N VAL A 446 -22.32 -0.48 -5.71
CA VAL A 446 -23.18 0.54 -5.10
C VAL A 446 -22.96 1.90 -5.74
N VAL A 447 -21.71 2.32 -5.89
CA VAL A 447 -21.35 3.67 -6.35
C VAL A 447 -21.60 3.86 -7.84
N THR A 448 -21.34 2.84 -8.67
CA THR A 448 -21.44 2.96 -10.14
C THR A 448 -22.72 2.37 -10.73
N GLY A 449 -23.26 1.32 -10.09
CA GLY A 449 -24.40 0.57 -10.64
C GLY A 449 -25.73 0.88 -9.98
N GLN A 450 -25.75 1.09 -8.66
CA GLN A 450 -26.99 1.24 -7.89
C GLN A 450 -27.37 2.69 -7.65
N THR A 451 -26.39 3.55 -7.41
CA THR A 451 -26.57 4.95 -7.05
C THR A 451 -25.97 5.88 -8.11
N SER A 452 -26.32 7.15 -8.04
CA SER A 452 -25.73 8.20 -8.88
C SER A 452 -24.55 8.91 -8.20
N LEU A 453 -23.99 8.33 -7.13
CA LEU A 453 -23.00 9.01 -6.29
C LEU A 453 -21.76 9.45 -7.06
N ALA A 454 -21.17 8.57 -7.87
CA ALA A 454 -19.98 8.91 -8.67
C ALA A 454 -20.29 10.04 -9.66
N THR A 455 -21.43 9.99 -10.34
CA THR A 455 -21.86 11.01 -11.31
C THR A 455 -22.16 12.34 -10.63
N ASN A 456 -22.89 12.33 -9.51
CA ASN A 456 -23.22 13.54 -8.76
C ASN A 456 -21.98 14.22 -8.20
N LEU A 457 -21.06 13.43 -7.66
CA LEU A 457 -19.78 13.92 -7.14
C LEU A 457 -18.91 14.48 -8.27
N SER A 458 -18.87 13.79 -9.42
CA SER A 458 -18.16 14.27 -10.61
C SER A 458 -18.71 15.61 -11.09
N ASN A 459 -20.03 15.75 -11.18
CA ASN A 459 -20.67 17.00 -11.60
C ASN A 459 -20.36 18.15 -10.62
N LEU A 460 -20.41 17.89 -9.31
CA LEU A 460 -20.08 18.89 -8.29
C LEU A 460 -18.62 19.35 -8.40
N ILE A 461 -17.68 18.41 -8.45
CA ILE A 461 -16.24 18.72 -8.50
C ILE A 461 -15.88 19.36 -9.85
N SER A 462 -16.48 18.90 -10.96
CA SER A 462 -16.27 19.51 -12.28
C SER A 462 -16.78 20.94 -12.34
N ALA A 463 -17.94 21.24 -11.76
CA ALA A 463 -18.45 22.60 -11.68
C ALA A 463 -17.51 23.54 -10.89
N LEU A 464 -16.88 23.04 -9.85
CA LEU A 464 -15.87 23.79 -9.08
C LEU A 464 -14.53 23.87 -9.85
N GLY A 465 -14.13 22.80 -10.54
CA GLY A 465 -12.86 22.67 -11.21
C GLY A 465 -12.73 23.52 -12.49
N THR A 466 -13.84 23.83 -13.17
CA THR A 466 -13.84 24.76 -14.29
C THR A 466 -13.39 26.17 -13.91
N SER A 467 -13.59 26.56 -12.63
CA SER A 467 -13.15 27.83 -12.08
C SER A 467 -11.81 27.73 -11.32
N ASN A 468 -11.46 26.58 -10.74
CA ASN A 468 -10.25 26.42 -9.94
C ASN A 468 -9.81 24.94 -9.81
N LEU A 469 -8.84 24.54 -10.64
CA LEU A 469 -8.25 23.19 -10.62
C LEU A 469 -7.68 22.83 -9.23
N PHE A 470 -6.99 23.76 -8.57
CA PHE A 470 -6.40 23.50 -7.25
C PHE A 470 -7.46 23.14 -6.20
N LEU A 471 -8.59 23.83 -6.21
CA LEU A 471 -9.69 23.55 -5.28
C LEU A 471 -10.29 22.15 -5.54
N ALA A 472 -10.51 21.79 -6.79
CA ALA A 472 -11.04 20.48 -7.16
C ALA A 472 -10.10 19.34 -6.73
N LEU A 473 -8.79 19.49 -6.98
CA LEU A 473 -7.77 18.56 -6.55
C LEU A 473 -7.68 18.46 -5.02
N SER A 474 -7.82 19.59 -4.32
CA SER A 474 -7.79 19.61 -2.85
C SER A 474 -8.98 18.87 -2.25
N ILE A 475 -10.17 19.02 -2.82
CA ILE A 475 -11.37 18.26 -2.40
C ILE A 475 -11.16 16.76 -2.64
N ALA A 476 -10.65 16.39 -3.81
CA ALA A 476 -10.35 15.00 -4.14
C ALA A 476 -9.27 14.41 -3.22
N MET A 477 -8.22 15.16 -2.90
CA MET A 477 -7.18 14.79 -1.93
C MET A 477 -7.80 14.48 -0.56
N ILE A 478 -8.57 15.41 -0.01
CA ILE A 478 -9.21 15.23 1.31
C ILE A 478 -10.14 14.03 1.29
N GLY A 479 -10.94 13.87 0.23
CA GLY A 479 -11.81 12.72 0.07
C GLY A 479 -11.06 11.39 0.02
N CYS A 480 -10.00 11.30 -0.79
CA CYS A 480 -9.13 10.12 -0.86
C CYS A 480 -8.48 9.81 0.50
N MET A 481 -8.03 10.83 1.22
CA MET A 481 -7.42 10.64 2.54
C MET A 481 -8.43 10.14 3.57
N ILE A 482 -9.61 10.73 3.66
CA ILE A 482 -10.67 10.30 4.58
C ILE A 482 -11.06 8.84 4.32
N LEU A 483 -11.28 8.48 3.05
CA LEU A 483 -11.60 7.11 2.67
C LEU A 483 -10.42 6.16 2.94
N GLY A 484 -9.22 6.57 2.59
CA GLY A 484 -8.02 5.75 2.70
C GLY A 484 -7.59 5.46 4.15
N MET A 485 -7.90 6.33 5.12
CA MET A 485 -7.56 6.10 6.53
C MET A 485 -8.16 4.82 7.10
N ALA A 486 -9.37 4.46 6.66
CA ALA A 486 -10.10 3.30 7.18
C ALA A 486 -9.82 2.00 6.41
N LEU A 487 -9.12 2.09 5.27
CA LEU A 487 -9.00 1.00 4.30
C LEU A 487 -7.54 0.54 4.13
N PRO A 488 -7.29 -0.75 3.84
CA PRO A 488 -6.00 -1.18 3.30
C PRO A 488 -5.69 -0.49 1.98
N THR A 489 -4.41 -0.37 1.62
CA THR A 489 -3.95 0.40 0.42
C THR A 489 -4.70 0.03 -0.86
N VAL A 490 -4.93 -1.25 -1.09
CA VAL A 490 -5.66 -1.75 -2.28
C VAL A 490 -7.08 -1.21 -2.31
N ALA A 491 -7.79 -1.34 -1.19
CA ALA A 491 -9.17 -0.86 -1.06
C ALA A 491 -9.24 0.67 -1.14
N ALA A 492 -8.29 1.36 -0.50
CA ALA A 492 -8.20 2.82 -0.54
C ALA A 492 -8.02 3.34 -1.98
N TYR A 493 -7.13 2.71 -2.75
CA TYR A 493 -6.94 3.06 -4.14
C TYR A 493 -8.20 2.76 -4.98
N LEU A 494 -8.76 1.55 -4.88
CA LEU A 494 -9.92 1.15 -5.70
C LEU A 494 -11.13 2.06 -5.46
N VAL A 495 -11.49 2.26 -4.19
CA VAL A 495 -12.65 3.11 -3.84
C VAL A 495 -12.38 4.56 -4.24
N GLY A 496 -11.17 5.06 -3.97
CA GLY A 496 -10.75 6.39 -4.37
C GLY A 496 -10.77 6.57 -5.89
N ALA A 497 -10.27 5.61 -6.66
CA ALA A 497 -10.23 5.67 -8.13
C ALA A 497 -11.64 5.75 -8.73
N ILE A 498 -12.57 4.95 -8.22
CA ILE A 498 -13.96 4.96 -8.71
C ILE A 498 -14.69 6.26 -8.39
N LEU A 499 -14.42 6.84 -7.23
CA LEU A 499 -15.09 8.07 -6.80
C LEU A 499 -14.44 9.32 -7.40
N PHE A 500 -13.11 9.41 -7.44
CA PHE A 500 -12.42 10.66 -7.74
C PHE A 500 -11.75 10.71 -9.12
N VAL A 501 -11.39 9.58 -9.74
CA VAL A 501 -10.87 9.63 -11.12
C VAL A 501 -11.89 10.20 -12.11
N PRO A 502 -13.18 9.80 -12.07
CA PRO A 502 -14.20 10.41 -12.91
C PRO A 502 -14.42 11.91 -12.64
N CYS A 503 -14.03 12.39 -11.47
CA CYS A 503 -14.11 13.81 -11.13
C CYS A 503 -12.91 14.61 -11.65
N ILE A 504 -11.71 14.06 -11.51
CA ILE A 504 -10.44 14.74 -11.84
C ILE A 504 -10.18 14.71 -13.35
N GLN A 505 -10.37 13.56 -13.99
CA GLN A 505 -10.03 13.36 -15.41
C GLN A 505 -10.70 14.37 -16.36
N PRO A 506 -12.02 14.67 -16.26
CA PRO A 506 -12.65 15.66 -17.13
C PRO A 506 -12.06 17.06 -17.00
N ILE A 507 -11.65 17.45 -15.79
CA ILE A 507 -11.04 18.76 -15.53
C ILE A 507 -9.66 18.83 -16.20
N LEU A 508 -8.87 17.75 -16.12
CA LEU A 508 -7.56 17.67 -16.78
C LEU A 508 -7.69 17.68 -18.32
N LEU A 509 -8.73 17.04 -18.86
CA LEU A 509 -9.04 17.11 -20.27
C LEU A 509 -9.40 18.55 -20.70
N ALA A 510 -10.23 19.23 -19.90
CA ALA A 510 -10.61 20.63 -20.15
C ALA A 510 -9.41 21.59 -20.06
N SER A 511 -8.40 21.26 -19.26
CA SER A 511 -7.13 22.04 -19.22
C SER A 511 -6.17 21.77 -20.40
N GLY A 512 -6.59 20.98 -21.39
CA GLY A 512 -5.81 20.69 -22.60
C GLY A 512 -4.91 19.47 -22.52
N MET A 513 -5.00 18.67 -21.43
CA MET A 513 -4.22 17.45 -21.28
C MET A 513 -4.77 16.33 -22.18
N SER A 514 -3.90 15.54 -22.81
CA SER A 514 -4.33 14.41 -23.65
C SER A 514 -5.02 13.32 -22.82
N GLY A 515 -5.97 12.60 -23.42
CA GLY A 515 -6.78 11.60 -22.72
C GLY A 515 -6.00 10.53 -21.93
N PRO A 516 -4.98 9.89 -22.52
CA PRO A 516 -4.15 8.92 -21.79
C PRO A 516 -3.40 9.54 -20.62
N VAL A 517 -2.83 10.73 -20.79
CA VAL A 517 -2.08 11.43 -19.74
C VAL A 517 -3.01 11.89 -18.62
N ALA A 518 -4.16 12.47 -18.93
CA ALA A 518 -5.16 12.88 -17.94
C ALA A 518 -5.62 11.69 -17.09
N ARG A 519 -5.85 10.53 -17.73
CA ARG A 519 -6.24 9.30 -17.04
C ARG A 519 -5.13 8.79 -16.12
N LEU A 520 -3.88 8.79 -16.58
CA LEU A 520 -2.72 8.40 -15.78
C LEU A 520 -2.53 9.33 -14.58
N CYS A 521 -2.52 10.66 -14.80
CA CYS A 521 -2.39 11.65 -13.74
C CYS A 521 -3.48 11.52 -12.67
N ALA A 522 -4.75 11.37 -13.07
CA ALA A 522 -5.86 11.20 -12.14
C ALA A 522 -5.72 9.93 -11.28
N ASN A 523 -5.36 8.79 -11.90
CA ASN A 523 -5.15 7.54 -11.18
C ASN A 523 -3.93 7.59 -10.24
N MET A 524 -2.81 8.15 -10.69
CA MET A 524 -1.62 8.34 -9.86
C MET A 524 -1.89 9.27 -8.68
N PHE A 525 -2.66 10.34 -8.88
CA PHE A 525 -3.08 11.26 -7.82
C PHE A 525 -3.86 10.54 -6.72
N VAL A 526 -4.87 9.79 -7.10
CA VAL A 526 -5.68 9.00 -6.16
C VAL A 526 -4.85 7.92 -5.46
N PHE A 527 -3.96 7.24 -6.19
CA PHE A 527 -3.08 6.21 -5.63
C PHE A 527 -2.16 6.76 -4.55
N TYR A 528 -1.52 7.90 -4.80
CA TYR A 528 -0.65 8.54 -3.82
C TYR A 528 -1.40 8.90 -2.54
N TYR A 529 -2.57 9.55 -2.64
CA TYR A 529 -3.33 9.92 -1.45
C TYR A 529 -3.94 8.73 -0.72
N GLY A 530 -4.30 7.67 -1.42
CA GLY A 530 -4.68 6.40 -0.81
C GLY A 530 -3.55 5.79 0.03
N ILE A 531 -2.30 5.92 -0.41
CA ILE A 531 -1.11 5.48 0.33
C ILE A 531 -0.80 6.43 1.50
N MET A 532 -0.78 7.75 1.26
CA MET A 532 -0.49 8.75 2.29
C MET A 532 -1.52 8.74 3.41
N ALA A 533 -2.74 8.32 3.18
CA ALA A 533 -3.76 8.14 4.21
C ALA A 533 -3.32 7.21 5.35
N GLN A 534 -2.43 6.24 5.09
CA GLN A 534 -1.94 5.29 6.10
C GLN A 534 -0.99 5.91 7.14
N ILE A 535 -0.47 7.10 6.89
CA ILE A 535 0.36 7.87 7.83
C ILE A 535 -0.33 9.15 8.30
N THR A 536 -1.59 9.36 7.87
CA THR A 536 -2.36 10.56 8.22
C THR A 536 -3.21 10.33 9.46
N PRO A 537 -3.07 11.15 10.52
CA PRO A 537 -3.97 11.12 11.68
C PRO A 537 -5.44 11.37 11.27
N PRO A 538 -6.42 10.79 11.98
CA PRO A 538 -6.30 10.13 13.29
C PRO A 538 -6.04 8.61 13.24
N VAL A 539 -6.08 7.95 12.08
CA VAL A 539 -5.99 6.47 12.02
C VAL A 539 -4.57 5.97 11.78
N CYS A 540 -3.79 6.60 10.91
CA CYS A 540 -2.36 6.41 10.59
C CYS A 540 -1.76 5.04 11.00
N VAL A 541 -2.28 3.94 10.43
CA VAL A 541 -1.99 2.56 10.85
C VAL A 541 -0.50 2.22 10.79
N ALA A 542 0.22 2.71 9.78
CA ALA A 542 1.66 2.49 9.65
C ALA A 542 2.43 3.16 10.80
N SER A 543 2.08 4.41 11.13
CA SER A 543 2.68 5.14 12.26
C SER A 543 2.37 4.50 13.62
N TYR A 544 1.15 3.95 13.79
CA TYR A 544 0.77 3.27 15.03
C TYR A 544 1.51 1.94 15.19
N THR A 545 1.74 1.23 14.09
CA THR A 545 2.57 0.01 14.12
C THR A 545 4.00 0.35 14.52
N ALA A 546 4.59 1.40 13.95
CA ALA A 546 5.92 1.88 14.30
C ALA A 546 6.01 2.38 15.75
N ALA A 547 4.98 3.09 16.23
CA ALA A 547 4.89 3.53 17.63
C ALA A 547 4.86 2.36 18.60
N GLY A 548 4.18 1.25 18.25
CA GLY A 548 4.19 0.02 19.05
C GLY A 548 5.58 -0.59 19.20
N ILE A 549 6.39 -0.58 18.14
CA ILE A 549 7.79 -1.07 18.16
C ILE A 549 8.69 -0.08 18.90
N ALA A 550 8.45 1.23 18.73
CA ALA A 550 9.22 2.28 19.37
C ALA A 550 8.91 2.43 20.87
N GLU A 551 7.81 1.83 21.37
CA GLU A 551 7.24 2.05 22.70
C GLU A 551 6.91 3.54 22.93
N ALA A 552 6.33 4.17 21.90
CA ALA A 552 6.08 5.59 21.82
C ALA A 552 4.58 5.91 21.83
N ASN A 553 4.24 7.18 22.07
CA ASN A 553 2.87 7.64 21.94
C ASN A 553 2.42 7.59 20.48
N ALA A 554 1.37 6.82 20.20
CA ALA A 554 0.88 6.56 18.85
C ALA A 554 0.45 7.85 18.11
N MET A 555 -0.31 8.74 18.78
CA MET A 555 -0.77 9.99 18.17
C MET A 555 0.39 10.95 17.88
N LYS A 556 1.35 11.08 18.81
CA LYS A 556 2.55 11.93 18.59
C LYS A 556 3.40 11.39 17.45
N THR A 557 3.57 10.06 17.35
CA THR A 557 4.27 9.40 16.24
C THR A 557 3.54 9.64 14.93
N GLY A 558 2.21 9.54 14.90
CA GLY A 558 1.38 9.84 13.74
C GLY A 558 1.51 11.28 13.27
N MET A 559 1.44 12.25 14.17
CA MET A 559 1.60 13.69 13.83
C MET A 559 3.00 14.00 13.29
N LYS A 560 4.05 13.41 13.88
CA LYS A 560 5.42 13.55 13.35
C LYS A 560 5.54 12.86 11.97
N GLY A 561 4.98 11.67 11.80
CA GLY A 561 4.96 10.96 10.53
C GLY A 561 4.27 11.76 9.43
N PHE A 562 3.11 12.34 9.72
CA PHE A 562 2.40 13.23 8.81
C PHE A 562 3.27 14.43 8.39
N THR A 563 3.93 15.08 9.36
CA THR A 563 4.81 16.21 9.08
C THR A 563 6.03 15.80 8.25
N PHE A 564 6.65 14.67 8.56
CA PHE A 564 7.83 14.17 7.83
C PHE A 564 7.49 13.72 6.39
N ALA A 565 6.26 13.28 6.16
CA ALA A 565 5.78 12.87 4.85
C ALA A 565 5.23 14.02 3.98
N MET A 566 5.38 15.28 4.39
CA MET A 566 4.77 16.43 3.72
C MET A 566 5.08 16.50 2.21
N VAL A 567 6.27 16.05 1.80
CA VAL A 567 6.63 15.92 0.38
C VAL A 567 5.69 14.96 -0.35
N GLY A 568 5.31 13.86 0.26
CA GLY A 568 4.37 12.89 -0.33
C GLY A 568 2.99 13.46 -0.61
N PHE A 569 2.56 14.48 0.16
CA PHE A 569 1.30 15.19 -0.09
C PHE A 569 1.42 16.26 -1.20
N MET A 570 2.61 16.74 -1.46
CA MET A 570 2.85 17.79 -2.43
C MET A 570 3.10 17.25 -3.85
N VAL A 571 3.85 16.16 -3.97
CA VAL A 571 4.24 15.55 -5.25
C VAL A 571 3.05 15.27 -6.18
N PRO A 572 1.87 14.79 -5.72
CA PRO A 572 0.73 14.58 -6.60
C PRO A 572 0.22 15.84 -7.28
N PHE A 573 0.21 16.97 -6.60
CA PHE A 573 -0.13 18.24 -7.24
C PHE A 573 0.89 18.58 -8.33
N VAL A 574 2.18 18.38 -8.06
CA VAL A 574 3.24 18.75 -9.01
C VAL A 574 3.09 17.97 -10.31
N PHE A 575 2.88 16.66 -10.28
CA PHE A 575 2.78 15.90 -11.53
C PHE A 575 1.43 16.11 -12.26
N VAL A 576 0.39 16.58 -11.58
CA VAL A 576 -0.85 16.98 -12.26
C VAL A 576 -0.65 18.29 -13.02
N TYR A 577 0.04 19.27 -12.44
CA TYR A 577 0.36 20.53 -13.14
C TYR A 577 1.49 20.37 -14.16
N ASN A 578 2.41 19.42 -13.94
CA ASN A 578 3.54 19.16 -14.84
C ASN A 578 3.71 17.64 -15.07
N PRO A 579 3.00 17.08 -16.07
CA PRO A 579 3.06 15.64 -16.37
C PRO A 579 4.45 15.15 -16.84
N ALA A 580 5.40 16.03 -17.16
CA ALA A 580 6.77 15.64 -17.48
C ALA A 580 7.43 14.84 -16.35
N ILE A 581 7.01 15.07 -15.09
CA ILE A 581 7.43 14.29 -13.92
C ILE A 581 6.97 12.83 -13.97
N LEU A 582 5.88 12.54 -14.69
CA LEU A 582 5.42 11.17 -14.99
C LEU A 582 6.01 10.63 -16.31
N LEU A 583 7.13 11.18 -16.76
CA LEU A 583 7.77 10.85 -18.04
C LEU A 583 6.87 11.13 -19.28
N GLN A 584 5.96 12.10 -19.17
CA GLN A 584 5.07 12.52 -20.26
C GLN A 584 5.55 13.88 -20.81
N GLY A 585 6.38 13.85 -21.85
CA GLY A 585 6.94 15.06 -22.47
C GLY A 585 8.28 14.81 -23.15
N SER A 586 8.93 15.86 -23.59
CA SER A 586 10.28 15.80 -24.16
C SER A 586 11.34 15.51 -23.08
N VAL A 587 12.47 14.95 -23.48
CA VAL A 587 13.60 14.65 -22.57
C VAL A 587 14.07 15.91 -21.83
N ALA A 588 14.09 17.07 -22.50
CA ALA A 588 14.48 18.33 -21.89
C ALA A 588 13.48 18.78 -20.81
N GLU A 589 12.18 18.72 -21.10
CA GLU A 589 11.13 19.02 -20.11
C GLU A 589 11.19 18.10 -18.89
N ILE A 590 11.38 16.80 -19.11
CA ILE A 590 11.53 15.82 -18.03
C ILE A 590 12.74 16.15 -17.16
N ALA A 591 13.89 16.46 -17.77
CA ALA A 591 15.11 16.78 -17.03
C ALA A 591 14.95 18.08 -16.20
N ILE A 592 14.41 19.14 -16.79
CA ILE A 592 14.20 20.42 -16.11
C ILE A 592 13.20 20.23 -14.96
N SER A 593 12.06 19.59 -15.21
CA SER A 593 11.03 19.33 -14.19
C SER A 593 11.55 18.46 -13.05
N THR A 594 12.40 17.49 -13.34
CA THR A 594 13.05 16.66 -12.32
C THR A 594 13.98 17.48 -11.43
N LEU A 595 14.77 18.40 -12.02
CA LEU A 595 15.64 19.30 -11.26
C LEU A 595 14.82 20.27 -10.39
N GLN A 596 13.74 20.84 -10.92
CA GLN A 596 12.82 21.72 -10.18
C GLN A 596 12.18 20.98 -8.99
N LEU A 597 11.67 19.75 -9.23
CA LEU A 597 11.10 18.91 -8.18
C LEU A 597 12.16 18.56 -7.13
N GLY A 598 13.38 18.19 -7.54
CA GLY A 598 14.49 17.90 -6.64
C GLY A 598 14.85 19.08 -5.75
N ALA A 599 14.99 20.28 -6.32
CA ALA A 599 15.26 21.49 -5.57
C ALA A 599 14.11 21.87 -4.63
N GLY A 600 12.86 21.79 -5.09
CA GLY A 600 11.68 22.07 -4.28
C GLY A 600 11.54 21.10 -3.10
N THR A 601 11.73 19.82 -3.34
CA THR A 601 11.67 18.80 -2.28
C THR A 601 12.82 18.91 -1.29
N PHE A 602 14.01 19.32 -1.74
CA PHE A 602 15.14 19.66 -0.86
C PHE A 602 14.78 20.82 0.08
N PHE A 603 14.28 21.94 -0.45
CA PHE A 603 13.89 23.07 0.39
C PHE A 603 12.78 22.70 1.37
N LEU A 604 11.78 21.95 0.94
CA LEU A 604 10.72 21.49 1.81
C LEU A 604 11.24 20.59 2.95
N ALA A 605 12.16 19.68 2.64
CA ALA A 605 12.80 18.84 3.66
C ALA A 605 13.57 19.68 4.70
N VAL A 606 14.27 20.73 4.26
CA VAL A 606 14.97 21.68 5.15
C VAL A 606 13.99 22.50 5.99
N VAL A 607 12.87 22.93 5.43
CA VAL A 607 11.77 23.61 6.16
C VAL A 607 11.21 22.72 7.26
N VAL A 608 10.91 21.46 6.94
CA VAL A 608 10.35 20.48 7.89
C VAL A 608 11.35 20.17 9.00
N ALA A 609 12.64 19.96 8.66
CA ALA A 609 13.70 19.76 9.63
C ALA A 609 13.94 20.98 10.53
N GLY A 610 13.68 22.17 9.99
CA GLY A 610 13.94 23.46 10.66
C GLY A 610 15.40 23.78 10.84
N TYR A 611 16.28 23.11 10.09
CA TYR A 611 17.72 23.19 10.20
C TYR A 611 18.42 22.99 8.85
N PHE A 612 19.42 23.83 8.55
CA PHE A 612 20.31 23.64 7.41
C PHE A 612 21.77 23.53 7.87
N LYS A 613 22.49 24.61 8.03
CA LYS A 613 23.78 24.69 8.71
C LYS A 613 23.65 25.28 10.12
N GLY A 614 22.55 25.98 10.40
CA GLY A 614 22.09 26.50 11.67
C GLY A 614 20.57 26.36 11.78
N GLU A 615 20.00 26.67 12.94
CA GLU A 615 18.55 26.70 13.11
C GLU A 615 17.92 27.76 12.21
N LEU A 616 16.80 27.40 11.60
CA LEU A 616 16.01 28.30 10.77
C LEU A 616 14.97 29.00 11.63
N ASN A 617 14.93 30.32 11.56
CA ASN A 617 13.85 31.09 12.18
C ASN A 617 12.55 30.95 11.36
N VAL A 618 11.43 31.46 11.94
CA VAL A 618 10.10 31.33 11.30
C VAL A 618 10.06 32.00 9.93
N ILE A 619 10.72 33.14 9.76
CA ILE A 619 10.76 33.88 8.49
C ILE A 619 11.54 33.10 7.44
N GLU A 620 12.71 32.56 7.80
CA GLU A 620 13.53 31.74 6.88
C GLU A 620 12.76 30.49 6.43
N ARG A 621 12.01 29.84 7.32
CA ARG A 621 11.13 28.71 6.98
C ARG A 621 10.00 29.13 6.05
N ALA A 622 9.34 30.24 6.31
CA ALA A 622 8.27 30.76 5.46
C ALA A 622 8.80 31.10 4.05
N LEU A 623 9.94 31.77 3.95
CA LEU A 623 10.57 32.11 2.66
C LEU A 623 11.01 30.87 1.89
N LEU A 624 11.58 29.85 2.54
CA LEU A 624 11.92 28.58 1.91
C LEU A 624 10.67 27.80 1.47
N PHE A 625 9.58 27.87 2.23
CA PHE A 625 8.32 27.28 1.82
C PHE A 625 7.74 27.98 0.58
N VAL A 626 7.77 29.31 0.52
CA VAL A 626 7.40 30.07 -0.69
C VAL A 626 8.32 29.72 -1.86
N ALA A 627 9.63 29.63 -1.63
CA ALA A 627 10.58 29.20 -2.66
C ALA A 627 10.24 27.79 -3.20
N THR A 628 9.82 26.87 -2.33
CA THR A 628 9.34 25.53 -2.72
C THR A 628 8.12 25.64 -3.64
N LEU A 629 7.11 26.42 -3.26
CA LEU A 629 5.90 26.62 -4.07
C LEU A 629 6.22 27.23 -5.44
N CYS A 630 7.12 28.22 -5.49
CA CYS A 630 7.57 28.82 -6.74
C CYS A 630 8.31 27.84 -7.65
N LEU A 631 9.12 26.93 -7.11
CA LEU A 631 9.83 25.90 -7.88
C LEU A 631 8.91 24.83 -8.46
N ILE A 632 7.82 24.56 -7.76
CA ILE A 632 6.85 23.51 -8.13
C ILE A 632 5.81 24.04 -9.13
N ALA A 633 5.63 25.36 -9.19
CA ALA A 633 4.75 25.99 -10.18
C ALA A 633 5.27 25.71 -11.61
N PRO A 634 4.35 25.47 -12.57
CA PRO A 634 4.74 25.04 -13.93
C PRO A 634 5.44 26.12 -14.76
N GLU A 635 5.53 27.34 -14.25
CA GLU A 635 6.13 28.49 -14.96
C GLU A 635 7.63 28.59 -14.72
N TYR A 636 8.42 28.73 -15.79
CA TYR A 636 9.88 28.85 -15.69
C TYR A 636 10.33 30.07 -14.89
N VAL A 637 9.60 31.19 -14.99
CA VAL A 637 9.94 32.43 -14.27
C VAL A 637 9.78 32.24 -12.76
N SER A 638 8.68 31.66 -12.33
CA SER A 638 8.45 31.35 -10.91
C SER A 638 9.52 30.40 -10.35
N SER A 639 9.94 29.41 -11.15
CA SER A 639 10.98 28.47 -10.77
C SER A 639 12.35 29.12 -10.57
N VAL A 640 12.73 30.06 -11.45
CA VAL A 640 13.97 30.83 -11.28
C VAL A 640 13.90 31.70 -10.04
N VAL A 641 12.78 32.40 -9.81
CA VAL A 641 12.56 33.20 -8.59
C VAL A 641 12.64 32.31 -7.34
N GLY A 642 11.99 31.15 -7.36
CA GLY A 642 12.04 30.18 -6.24
C GLY A 642 13.45 29.68 -5.97
N ALA A 643 14.23 29.35 -7.01
CA ALA A 643 15.61 28.91 -6.88
C ALA A 643 16.50 30.01 -6.27
N VAL A 644 16.42 31.24 -6.78
CA VAL A 644 17.18 32.38 -6.26
C VAL A 644 16.81 32.68 -4.81
N LEU A 645 15.52 32.73 -4.48
CA LEU A 645 15.04 32.97 -3.13
C LEU A 645 15.54 31.89 -2.16
N GLY A 646 15.39 30.61 -2.53
CA GLY A 646 15.80 29.50 -1.67
C GLY A 646 17.30 29.47 -1.44
N VAL A 647 18.11 29.64 -2.49
CA VAL A 647 19.58 29.70 -2.37
C VAL A 647 20.01 30.89 -1.50
N THR A 648 19.37 32.05 -1.67
CA THR A 648 19.67 33.24 -0.87
C THR A 648 19.42 33.00 0.62
N VAL A 649 18.27 32.42 0.97
CA VAL A 649 17.95 32.11 2.38
C VAL A 649 18.96 31.12 2.98
N LEU A 650 19.34 30.07 2.22
CA LEU A 650 20.32 29.10 2.69
C LEU A 650 21.74 29.70 2.82
N ALA A 651 22.12 30.61 1.91
CA ALA A 651 23.38 31.35 2.00
C ALA A 651 23.42 32.23 3.26
N VAL A 652 22.36 32.99 3.51
CA VAL A 652 22.23 33.84 4.71
C VAL A 652 22.32 33.00 5.99
N ASN A 653 21.61 31.87 6.06
CA ASN A 653 21.68 30.95 7.20
C ASN A 653 23.10 30.43 7.43
N SER A 654 23.82 30.09 6.34
CA SER A 654 25.21 29.63 6.38
C SER A 654 26.17 30.72 6.87
N LEU A 655 25.97 31.97 6.47
CA LEU A 655 26.79 33.12 6.88
C LEU A 655 26.56 33.48 8.36
N LYS A 656 25.31 33.46 8.83
CA LYS A 656 24.98 33.67 10.25
C LYS A 656 25.73 32.69 11.15
N ARG A 657 25.77 31.40 10.75
CA ARG A 657 26.50 30.39 11.54
C ARG A 657 28.00 30.63 11.53
N LYS A 658 28.61 31.02 10.39
CA LYS A 658 30.04 31.33 10.32
C LYS A 658 30.39 32.49 11.27
N ARG A 659 29.57 33.56 11.31
CA ARG A 659 29.76 34.69 12.24
C ARG A 659 29.66 34.25 13.70
N ALA A 660 28.64 33.48 14.05
CA ALA A 660 28.48 32.97 15.41
C ALA A 660 29.67 32.10 15.89
N LEU A 661 30.31 31.35 14.97
CA LEU A 661 31.51 30.55 15.27
C LEU A 661 32.78 31.40 15.39
N THR A 662 32.88 32.51 14.64
CA THR A 662 34.02 33.44 14.74
C THR A 662 33.90 34.35 16.00
N GLU A 663 32.71 34.75 16.38
CA GLU A 663 32.46 35.57 17.56
C GLU A 663 32.55 34.77 18.89
N GLY A 664 32.16 33.47 18.85
CA GLY A 664 32.28 32.56 20.00
C GLY A 664 33.69 31.97 20.23
N GLY A 665 34.60 32.07 19.24
CA GLY A 665 35.99 31.62 19.33
C GLY A 665 36.98 32.68 19.83
N THR A 666 36.51 33.90 20.10
CA THR A 666 37.33 35.01 20.62
C THR A 666 37.15 35.28 22.14
N SER A 667 36.42 34.40 22.82
CA SER A 667 36.13 34.50 24.26
C SER A 667 36.75 33.38 25.14
N GLU A 668 37.86 32.73 24.67
CA GLU A 668 38.72 31.90 25.51
C GLU A 668 40.12 32.48 25.59
#